data_0673016f9b02c1b3e1b1e7c8b7aee209
#
_entry.id   0673016f9b02c1b3e1b1e7c8b7aee209
#
_cell.length_a   1.000
_cell.length_b   1.000
_cell.length_c   1.000
_cell.angle_alpha   90.00
_cell.angle_beta   90.00
_cell.angle_gamma   90.00
#
_symmetry.space_group_name_H-M   'P 1'
#
loop_
_entity.id
_entity.type
_entity.pdbx_description
1 polymer ?
#
loop_
_entity_poly.entity_id
_entity_poly.type
_entity_poly.pdbx_seq_one_letter_code
_entity_poly.pdbx_strand_id
1 'polypeptide(L)'
;MKALLKYSLVVLMLLVSSFICAQKGMGDDGNLSGRKKKKVKVGLVLCGGGAKGVAHIGVIRKLEEVGIRPDVIVGTSIGSLVGGLYAMGYDSKQLDTIVSNADWNYLLSNSVQRSDVSFSKKLSEEKYFISIPFGADFKELRGRKEEESAGSILKNFPSGFCNGNNVLNLLNGLAVGYQDSISFDKLPIPFACIATDLSTGDEVVLDHGYLPLCMRASMSIPGFFNPVKIDGKVLVDGGVVNNFPVDIARKKGADIVIGVDVQSDLIAPDELESLDAVLLQLISLMGNDKFLENKKDANIYIKPDVSKFGTMSFNKEACDTLLVNGYKAADEKNDVLVALKKLLGEQNGADDTVLKARNIQESTFHVTNILFEGIDPEDEKWLMNLSGLKRNNIISGKEINQAISLFNGTDAFSQVTFLLSEDKGNNGAYILKFFFKPAPSNVISIGARYDTEEAAAMLLHLGIKENTLHGGRGAINFRLGFNPNANFSYGYVFRNFPRLDVNYYFKKTDVNIYSDKDSRNNIKFIYNGLEAAFANLKYFRTFDARLGVRLDNYKFLRFLTEKEKEVNTKAKSYLSVFTEAQMDNRDDQSFPTNGIQTKVRAAYYMLGFHGGFKAFASIYGNISGVWSPAEKFAVIPQLYTRINIKNKYEFPYYNYVGGSEEGRYVDHQIPFVGINYTSVFDNSLLVLRTDFRYNFAKKHYAYIIANYLRSGHEVGNMLSFKHSGLWGFGLQYSYRTKIGPLSFNIHWSDYNKKKVGAYLSLGYFF
;
A
#
# COMPACT_ATOMS: atom_id res chain seq x y z
N MET A 1 32.19 14.79 34.15
CA MET A 1 31.67 13.43 33.89
C MET A 1 32.08 12.39 34.91
N LYS A 2 33.37 12.15 35.19
CA LYS A 2 33.78 11.18 36.24
C LYS A 2 33.34 11.56 37.68
N ALA A 3 33.12 12.82 37.99
CA ALA A 3 32.66 13.25 39.32
C ALA A 3 31.15 12.98 39.53
N LEU A 4 30.30 13.17 38.50
CA LEU A 4 28.86 12.89 38.55
C LEU A 4 28.57 11.38 38.70
N LEU A 5 29.40 10.52 38.09
CA LEU A 5 29.29 9.06 38.25
C LEU A 5 29.63 8.61 39.69
N LYS A 6 30.61 9.25 40.34
CA LYS A 6 30.92 9.00 41.76
C LYS A 6 29.79 9.42 42.68
N TYR A 7 29.11 10.53 42.40
CA TYR A 7 27.98 10.98 43.22
C TYR A 7 26.75 10.10 43.08
N SER A 8 26.45 9.58 41.87
CA SER A 8 25.34 8.63 41.69
C SER A 8 25.58 7.29 42.36
N LEU A 9 26.83 6.80 42.37
CA LEU A 9 27.21 5.58 43.10
C LEU A 9 27.15 5.77 44.63
N VAL A 10 27.55 6.95 45.12
CA VAL A 10 27.47 7.31 46.55
C VAL A 10 26.03 7.48 47.00
N VAL A 11 25.14 8.08 46.16
CA VAL A 11 23.72 8.19 46.45
C VAL A 11 23.03 6.83 46.44
N LEU A 12 23.40 5.94 45.52
CA LEU A 12 22.89 4.56 45.49
C LEU A 12 23.39 3.77 46.73
N MET A 13 24.65 3.94 47.14
CA MET A 13 25.20 3.33 48.38
C MET A 13 24.57 3.95 49.65
N LEU A 14 24.25 5.25 49.64
CA LEU A 14 23.56 5.90 50.75
C LEU A 14 22.09 5.48 50.85
N LEU A 15 21.40 5.28 49.71
CA LEU A 15 20.04 4.70 49.68
C LEU A 15 20.04 3.23 50.13
N VAL A 16 21.04 2.46 49.75
CA VAL A 16 21.22 1.07 50.25
C VAL A 16 21.61 1.04 51.73
N SER A 17 22.45 1.98 52.20
CA SER A 17 22.83 2.07 53.60
C SER A 17 21.71 2.59 54.51
N SER A 18 20.87 3.52 54.05
CA SER A 18 19.67 3.96 54.80
C SER A 18 18.64 2.87 54.90
N PHE A 19 18.51 1.99 53.90
CA PHE A 19 17.66 0.79 53.99
C PHE A 19 18.21 -0.25 54.99
N ILE A 20 19.54 -0.41 55.08
CA ILE A 20 20.20 -1.31 56.03
C ILE A 20 20.15 -0.73 57.42
N CYS A 21 20.26 0.59 57.64
CA CYS A 21 20.14 1.23 58.95
C CYS A 21 18.70 1.23 59.49
N ALA A 22 17.68 1.35 58.64
CA ALA A 22 16.28 1.23 59.06
C ALA A 22 15.93 -0.19 59.55
N GLN A 23 16.71 -1.21 59.17
CA GLN A 23 16.58 -2.59 59.68
C GLN A 23 17.31 -2.88 61.01
N LYS A 24 18.20 -2.00 61.48
CA LYS A 24 18.96 -2.20 62.72
C LYS A 24 18.36 -1.49 63.95
N GLY A 25 17.28 -0.78 63.82
CA GLY A 25 16.68 0.03 64.86
C GLY A 25 15.44 -0.51 65.57
N MET A 26 15.10 -1.82 65.41
CA MET A 26 14.03 -2.44 66.19
C MET A 26 14.58 -3.65 66.93
N GLY A 27 14.42 -3.56 68.24
CA GLY A 27 14.94 -4.51 69.26
C GLY A 27 14.47 -5.96 69.07
N ASP A 28 15.35 -6.77 69.61
CA ASP A 28 15.24 -8.20 69.85
C ASP A 28 14.00 -8.56 70.67
N ASP A 29 13.03 -9.17 69.99
CA ASP A 29 12.02 -10.01 70.66
C ASP A 29 11.63 -11.15 69.72
N GLY A 30 11.81 -12.32 70.26
CA GLY A 30 11.80 -13.60 69.62
C GLY A 30 10.60 -13.94 68.75
N ASN A 31 10.88 -14.72 67.74
CA ASN A 31 10.02 -15.45 66.84
C ASN A 31 9.74 -14.81 65.46
N LEU A 32 10.75 -14.85 64.57
CA LEU A 32 10.66 -14.47 63.15
C LEU A 32 11.06 -15.64 62.24
N SER A 33 10.35 -16.76 62.35
CA SER A 33 10.31 -17.74 61.25
C SER A 33 9.12 -17.37 60.33
N GLY A 34 9.38 -16.65 59.24
CA GLY A 34 8.35 -16.48 58.23
C GLY A 34 8.23 -15.17 57.43
N ARG A 35 9.10 -14.15 57.65
CA ARG A 35 9.09 -13.00 56.73
C ARG A 35 9.87 -13.33 55.45
N LYS A 36 9.16 -13.78 54.39
CA LYS A 36 9.66 -13.83 53.04
C LYS A 36 10.19 -12.40 52.71
N LYS A 37 11.48 -12.22 52.41
CA LYS A 37 12.03 -10.96 51.89
C LYS A 37 11.18 -10.56 50.67
N LYS A 38 10.57 -9.38 50.69
CA LYS A 38 9.80 -8.84 49.56
C LYS A 38 10.75 -8.84 48.35
N LYS A 39 10.43 -9.59 47.31
CA LYS A 39 11.20 -9.62 46.06
C LYS A 39 11.14 -8.24 45.41
N VAL A 40 12.29 -7.65 45.12
CA VAL A 40 12.38 -6.38 44.37
C VAL A 40 11.88 -6.62 42.96
N LYS A 41 10.94 -5.82 42.49
CA LYS A 41 10.36 -5.90 41.14
C LYS A 41 10.96 -4.84 40.22
N VAL A 42 11.32 -5.25 39.02
CA VAL A 42 11.88 -4.38 37.97
C VAL A 42 10.84 -4.08 36.91
N GLY A 43 10.57 -2.81 36.68
CA GLY A 43 9.78 -2.31 35.59
C GLY A 43 10.65 -1.89 34.40
N LEU A 44 10.27 -2.25 33.19
CA LEU A 44 10.85 -1.74 31.94
C LEU A 44 9.84 -0.81 31.28
N VAL A 45 10.23 0.45 31.07
CA VAL A 45 9.41 1.49 30.42
C VAL A 45 10.01 1.83 29.07
N LEU A 46 9.18 1.71 28.01
CA LEU A 46 9.57 1.96 26.63
C LEU A 46 8.74 3.10 26.06
N CYS A 47 9.36 4.24 25.77
CA CYS A 47 8.64 5.42 25.27
C CYS A 47 8.25 5.30 23.80
N GLY A 48 7.36 6.18 23.34
CA GLY A 48 7.04 6.36 21.93
C GLY A 48 8.10 7.12 21.16
N GLY A 49 8.14 6.97 19.83
CA GLY A 49 9.11 7.66 18.96
C GLY A 49 9.11 7.22 17.50
N GLY A 50 8.11 6.44 17.07
CA GLY A 50 8.07 5.89 15.71
C GLY A 50 9.27 5.01 15.40
N ALA A 51 9.90 5.16 14.23
CA ALA A 51 11.06 4.35 13.81
C ALA A 51 12.20 4.32 14.84
N LYS A 52 12.39 5.40 15.61
CA LYS A 52 13.41 5.50 16.66
C LYS A 52 13.25 4.42 17.74
N GLY A 53 12.04 3.87 17.91
CA GLY A 53 11.75 2.79 18.83
C GLY A 53 12.44 1.46 18.52
N VAL A 54 13.02 1.30 17.33
CA VAL A 54 13.91 0.13 17.02
C VAL A 54 15.08 0.07 18.01
N ALA A 55 15.53 1.21 18.54
CA ALA A 55 16.58 1.25 19.56
C ALA A 55 16.21 0.51 20.87
N HIS A 56 14.91 0.37 21.18
CA HIS A 56 14.47 -0.42 22.34
C HIS A 56 14.95 -1.89 22.24
N ILE A 57 14.99 -2.45 21.03
CA ILE A 57 15.45 -3.83 20.80
C ILE A 57 16.93 -3.98 21.20
N GLY A 58 17.75 -2.98 20.87
CA GLY A 58 19.17 -2.96 21.28
C GLY A 58 19.34 -2.91 22.80
N VAL A 59 18.49 -2.14 23.49
CA VAL A 59 18.48 -2.09 24.97
C VAL A 59 18.04 -3.43 25.55
N ILE A 60 16.96 -4.02 25.04
CA ILE A 60 16.47 -5.34 25.46
C ILE A 60 17.58 -6.40 25.28
N ARG A 61 18.31 -6.38 24.17
CA ARG A 61 19.46 -7.28 23.92
C ARG A 61 20.52 -7.17 25.03
N LYS A 62 20.84 -5.96 25.45
CA LYS A 62 21.78 -5.77 26.55
C LYS A 62 21.23 -6.24 27.89
N LEU A 63 19.94 -6.03 28.17
CA LEU A 63 19.31 -6.56 29.41
C LEU A 63 19.33 -8.10 29.44
N GLU A 64 19.04 -8.76 28.31
CA GLU A 64 19.11 -10.21 28.16
C GLU A 64 20.55 -10.73 28.40
N GLU A 65 21.57 -10.05 27.84
CA GLU A 65 22.97 -10.38 27.99
C GLU A 65 23.42 -10.31 29.45
N VAL A 66 23.01 -9.28 30.19
CA VAL A 66 23.29 -9.14 31.64
C VAL A 66 22.43 -10.09 32.47
N GLY A 67 21.39 -10.68 31.89
CA GLY A 67 20.46 -11.60 32.56
C GLY A 67 19.40 -10.89 33.40
N ILE A 68 19.01 -9.65 33.06
CA ILE A 68 17.92 -8.91 33.69
C ILE A 68 16.65 -9.19 32.96
N ARG A 69 15.63 -9.75 33.64
CA ARG A 69 14.27 -9.90 33.14
C ARG A 69 13.35 -8.95 33.91
N PRO A 70 12.60 -8.07 33.21
CA PRO A 70 11.60 -7.22 33.85
C PRO A 70 10.46 -8.05 34.49
N ASP A 71 9.94 -7.60 35.64
CA ASP A 71 8.71 -8.16 36.25
C ASP A 71 7.44 -7.50 35.71
N VAL A 72 7.55 -6.33 35.05
CA VAL A 72 6.48 -5.64 34.33
C VAL A 72 7.04 -4.76 33.21
N ILE A 73 6.31 -4.67 32.11
CA ILE A 73 6.67 -3.80 30.97
C ILE A 73 5.51 -2.82 30.75
N VAL A 74 5.83 -1.54 30.56
CA VAL A 74 4.86 -0.51 30.17
C VAL A 74 5.41 0.24 28.96
N GLY A 75 4.58 0.34 27.91
CA GLY A 75 5.00 0.96 26.66
C GLY A 75 4.01 1.98 26.11
N THR A 76 4.51 2.95 25.38
CA THR A 76 3.70 3.91 24.60
C THR A 76 4.09 3.84 23.13
N SER A 77 3.11 3.89 22.22
CA SER A 77 3.34 3.92 20.77
C SER A 77 4.22 2.72 20.30
N ILE A 78 5.32 2.97 19.60
CA ILE A 78 6.27 1.91 19.20
C ILE A 78 6.82 1.14 20.41
N GLY A 79 6.97 1.80 21.57
CA GLY A 79 7.36 1.14 22.81
C GLY A 79 6.32 0.11 23.27
N SER A 80 5.02 0.33 22.96
CA SER A 80 3.97 -0.67 23.19
C SER A 80 4.08 -1.87 22.27
N LEU A 81 4.52 -1.69 21.01
CA LEU A 81 4.72 -2.78 20.07
C LEU A 81 5.92 -3.64 20.48
N VAL A 82 7.07 -3.02 20.69
CA VAL A 82 8.29 -3.74 21.10
C VAL A 82 8.11 -4.39 22.47
N GLY A 83 7.56 -3.63 23.43
CA GLY A 83 7.33 -4.12 24.80
C GLY A 83 6.28 -5.22 24.86
N GLY A 84 5.17 -5.09 24.09
CA GLY A 84 4.12 -6.11 24.03
C GLY A 84 4.58 -7.42 23.39
N LEU A 85 5.37 -7.36 22.31
CA LEU A 85 5.97 -8.54 21.69
C LEU A 85 6.98 -9.21 22.66
N TYR A 86 7.82 -8.42 23.31
CA TYR A 86 8.74 -8.95 24.32
C TYR A 86 8.01 -9.55 25.52
N ALA A 87 6.91 -8.93 25.96
CA ALA A 87 6.06 -9.44 27.03
C ALA A 87 5.38 -10.78 26.67
N MET A 88 5.07 -11.02 25.38
CA MET A 88 4.54 -12.28 24.86
C MET A 88 5.59 -13.38 24.70
N GLY A 89 6.88 -13.08 24.96
CA GLY A 89 7.97 -14.07 24.95
C GLY A 89 8.86 -14.09 23.71
N TYR A 90 8.76 -13.08 22.82
CA TYR A 90 9.75 -12.86 21.75
C TYR A 90 11.06 -12.35 22.36
N ASP A 91 12.19 -12.91 21.98
CA ASP A 91 13.50 -12.39 22.36
C ASP A 91 14.00 -11.28 21.44
N SER A 92 15.11 -10.62 21.82
CA SER A 92 15.68 -9.51 21.06
C SER A 92 16.10 -9.89 19.63
N LYS A 93 16.48 -11.14 19.36
CA LYS A 93 16.86 -11.64 18.03
C LYS A 93 15.64 -11.81 17.14
N GLN A 94 14.56 -12.34 17.71
CA GLN A 94 13.28 -12.48 17.01
C GLN A 94 12.68 -11.11 16.68
N LEU A 95 12.74 -10.15 17.63
CA LEU A 95 12.29 -8.77 17.40
C LEU A 95 13.10 -8.09 16.30
N ASP A 96 14.41 -8.24 16.27
CA ASP A 96 15.30 -7.76 15.21
C ASP A 96 14.90 -8.36 13.85
N THR A 97 14.68 -9.67 13.80
CA THR A 97 14.26 -10.38 12.58
C THR A 97 12.92 -9.85 12.05
N ILE A 98 11.94 -9.60 12.93
CA ILE A 98 10.64 -9.04 12.57
C ILE A 98 10.79 -7.65 11.95
N VAL A 99 11.58 -6.78 12.60
CA VAL A 99 11.77 -5.39 12.16
C VAL A 99 12.57 -5.32 10.86
N SER A 100 13.63 -6.14 10.72
CA SER A 100 14.49 -6.14 9.53
C SER A 100 13.82 -6.72 8.29
N ASN A 101 12.86 -7.66 8.45
CA ASN A 101 12.13 -8.27 7.34
C ASN A 101 10.80 -7.56 7.03
N ALA A 102 10.42 -6.56 7.82
CA ALA A 102 9.16 -5.85 7.63
C ALA A 102 9.20 -4.93 6.40
N ASP A 103 8.19 -5.04 5.52
CA ASP A 103 7.93 -4.03 4.51
C ASP A 103 7.18 -2.85 5.13
N TRP A 104 7.94 -1.90 5.65
CA TRP A 104 7.40 -0.72 6.32
C TRP A 104 6.56 0.17 5.41
N ASN A 105 6.87 0.23 4.10
CA ASN A 105 6.04 0.98 3.15
C ASN A 105 4.64 0.39 3.02
N TYR A 106 4.55 -0.94 3.02
CA TYR A 106 3.28 -1.66 3.03
C TYR A 106 2.56 -1.50 4.38
N LEU A 107 3.26 -1.73 5.50
CA LEU A 107 2.67 -1.70 6.84
C LEU A 107 2.10 -0.32 7.21
N LEU A 108 2.81 0.76 6.83
CA LEU A 108 2.43 2.15 7.12
C LEU A 108 1.56 2.78 6.01
N SER A 109 0.89 1.97 5.21
CA SER A 109 0.00 2.41 4.15
C SER A 109 -1.31 1.61 4.14
N ASN A 110 -2.25 2.06 3.32
CA ASN A 110 -3.46 1.30 2.98
C ASN A 110 -3.26 0.41 1.74
N SER A 111 -2.01 0.21 1.32
CA SER A 111 -1.70 -0.50 0.10
C SER A 111 -2.05 -1.98 0.20
N VAL A 112 -2.51 -2.53 -0.92
CA VAL A 112 -2.66 -3.95 -1.17
C VAL A 112 -1.61 -4.34 -2.20
N GLN A 113 -1.08 -5.56 -2.14
CA GLN A 113 -0.15 -6.03 -3.16
C GLN A 113 -0.83 -5.97 -4.53
N ARG A 114 -0.18 -5.37 -5.52
CA ARG A 114 -0.75 -5.18 -6.87
C ARG A 114 -1.22 -6.48 -7.51
N SER A 115 -0.55 -7.61 -7.23
CA SER A 115 -0.97 -8.95 -7.66
C SER A 115 -2.38 -9.33 -7.18
N ASP A 116 -2.80 -8.83 -6.03
CA ASP A 116 -4.05 -9.19 -5.37
C ASP A 116 -5.19 -8.19 -5.64
N VAL A 117 -4.85 -7.01 -6.17
CA VAL A 117 -5.82 -5.99 -6.60
C VAL A 117 -6.63 -6.49 -7.79
N SER A 118 -7.93 -6.22 -7.82
CA SER A 118 -8.81 -6.59 -8.93
C SER A 118 -8.37 -5.93 -10.24
N PHE A 119 -8.55 -6.63 -11.37
CA PHE A 119 -8.16 -6.13 -12.67
C PHE A 119 -8.85 -4.80 -13.03
N SER A 120 -10.13 -4.68 -12.70
CA SER A 120 -10.89 -3.44 -12.93
C SER A 120 -10.32 -2.25 -12.14
N LYS A 121 -9.87 -2.48 -10.91
CA LYS A 121 -9.22 -1.46 -10.08
C LYS A 121 -7.87 -1.03 -10.64
N LYS A 122 -7.02 -1.98 -11.07
CA LYS A 122 -5.75 -1.66 -11.75
C LYS A 122 -5.97 -0.69 -12.92
N LEU A 123 -7.01 -0.92 -13.73
CA LEU A 123 -7.33 -0.05 -14.87
C LEU A 123 -7.84 1.35 -14.45
N SER A 124 -8.55 1.45 -13.33
CA SER A 124 -9.16 2.72 -12.88
C SER A 124 -8.22 3.57 -12.04
N GLU A 125 -7.57 3.00 -11.04
CA GLU A 125 -6.82 3.77 -10.04
C GLU A 125 -5.40 4.17 -10.46
N GLU A 126 -4.75 3.39 -11.31
CA GLU A 126 -3.37 3.64 -11.74
C GLU A 126 -3.18 4.90 -12.63
N LYS A 127 -4.21 5.73 -12.77
CA LYS A 127 -4.21 6.99 -13.56
C LYS A 127 -4.27 8.23 -12.68
N TYR A 128 -4.56 8.07 -11.39
CA TYR A 128 -4.81 9.17 -10.48
C TYR A 128 -3.69 9.30 -9.44
N PHE A 129 -3.37 10.52 -9.07
CA PHE A 129 -2.43 10.79 -7.99
C PHE A 129 -3.14 11.12 -6.66
N ILE A 130 -4.44 11.46 -6.71
CA ILE A 130 -5.31 11.63 -5.55
C ILE A 130 -6.62 10.88 -5.80
N SER A 131 -7.03 10.06 -4.82
CA SER A 131 -8.35 9.43 -4.79
C SER A 131 -8.95 9.60 -3.41
N ILE A 132 -10.11 10.23 -3.33
CA ILE A 132 -10.80 10.56 -2.08
C ILE A 132 -12.10 9.76 -2.06
N PRO A 133 -12.18 8.70 -1.22
CA PRO A 133 -13.42 7.98 -1.00
C PRO A 133 -14.38 8.83 -0.17
N PHE A 134 -15.67 8.79 -0.47
CA PHE A 134 -16.70 9.47 0.31
C PHE A 134 -17.96 8.63 0.47
N GLY A 135 -18.61 8.75 1.64
CA GLY A 135 -19.84 8.04 1.98
C GLY A 135 -21.05 8.98 1.91
N ALA A 136 -21.44 9.42 0.72
CA ALA A 136 -22.67 10.19 0.57
C ALA A 136 -23.80 9.30 0.03
N ASP A 137 -24.91 9.20 0.77
CA ASP A 137 -26.15 8.71 0.19
C ASP A 137 -26.79 9.87 -0.57
N PHE A 138 -26.84 9.77 -1.91
CA PHE A 138 -27.43 10.79 -2.77
C PHE A 138 -28.92 11.07 -2.46
N LYS A 139 -29.61 10.17 -1.76
CA LYS A 139 -30.97 10.39 -1.26
C LYS A 139 -30.99 11.41 -0.11
N GLU A 140 -29.96 11.45 0.72
CA GLU A 140 -29.83 12.43 1.80
C GLU A 140 -29.44 13.82 1.29
N LEU A 141 -28.67 13.92 0.19
CA LEU A 141 -28.28 15.21 -0.40
C LEU A 141 -29.46 15.95 -1.07
N ARG A 142 -30.48 15.23 -1.55
CA ARG A 142 -31.68 15.84 -2.20
C ARG A 142 -32.62 16.56 -1.25
N GLY A 143 -32.52 16.30 0.07
CA GLY A 143 -33.46 16.83 1.08
C GLY A 143 -32.87 17.90 2.03
N ARG A 144 -31.57 18.24 1.92
CA ARG A 144 -30.91 19.17 2.85
C ARG A 144 -30.77 20.59 2.30
N LYS A 145 -30.91 21.58 3.18
CA LYS A 145 -30.65 23.01 2.86
C LYS A 145 -29.15 23.23 2.59
N GLU A 146 -28.83 24.17 1.69
CA GLU A 146 -27.46 24.42 1.19
C GLU A 146 -26.39 24.65 2.26
N GLU A 147 -26.73 25.17 3.45
CA GLU A 147 -25.79 25.39 4.56
C GLU A 147 -25.31 24.13 5.29
N GLU A 148 -26.07 23.02 5.21
CA GLU A 148 -25.67 21.74 5.83
C GLU A 148 -24.78 20.87 4.91
N SER A 149 -24.69 21.18 3.62
CA SER A 149 -24.04 20.34 2.63
C SER A 149 -22.51 20.33 2.76
N ALA A 150 -21.87 21.46 3.02
CA ALA A 150 -20.41 21.55 3.17
C ALA A 150 -19.90 20.86 4.44
N GLY A 151 -20.62 21.01 5.57
CA GLY A 151 -20.28 20.36 6.82
C GLY A 151 -20.47 18.82 6.78
N SER A 152 -21.43 18.32 5.99
CA SER A 152 -21.65 16.90 5.84
C SER A 152 -20.62 16.21 4.94
N ILE A 153 -20.09 16.90 3.94
CA ILE A 153 -18.98 16.42 3.12
C ILE A 153 -17.71 16.25 3.97
N LEU A 154 -17.38 17.24 4.81
CA LEU A 154 -16.22 17.17 5.70
C LEU A 154 -16.32 16.06 6.75
N LYS A 155 -17.53 15.73 7.25
CA LYS A 155 -17.73 14.60 8.18
C LYS A 155 -17.44 13.23 7.57
N ASN A 156 -17.43 13.11 6.25
CA ASN A 156 -17.18 11.86 5.53
C ASN A 156 -15.72 11.69 5.08
N PHE A 157 -14.81 12.64 5.40
CA PHE A 157 -13.39 12.47 5.18
C PHE A 157 -12.80 11.51 6.21
N PRO A 158 -11.80 10.69 5.82
CA PRO A 158 -11.11 9.80 6.74
C PRO A 158 -10.45 10.61 7.87
N SER A 159 -10.54 10.08 9.11
CA SER A 159 -9.93 10.71 10.29
C SER A 159 -8.40 10.57 10.36
N GLY A 160 -7.78 9.91 9.37
CA GLY A 160 -6.33 9.73 9.22
C GLY A 160 -5.99 9.24 7.82
N PHE A 161 -4.73 9.40 7.42
CA PHE A 161 -4.23 8.96 6.11
C PHE A 161 -4.13 7.44 5.99
N CYS A 162 -3.86 6.75 7.11
CA CYS A 162 -3.69 5.29 7.17
C CYS A 162 -4.68 4.67 8.14
N ASN A 163 -5.40 3.62 7.70
CA ASN A 163 -6.32 2.89 8.56
C ASN A 163 -5.61 1.97 9.55
N GLY A 164 -4.31 1.64 9.32
CA GLY A 164 -3.48 0.81 10.17
C GLY A 164 -3.81 -0.68 10.17
N ASN A 165 -4.59 -1.17 9.20
CA ASN A 165 -4.98 -2.57 9.10
C ASN A 165 -3.78 -3.50 8.87
N ASN A 166 -2.82 -3.06 8.04
CA ASN A 166 -1.64 -3.89 7.74
C ASN A 166 -0.82 -4.14 9.01
N VAL A 167 -0.67 -3.11 9.86
CA VAL A 167 -0.01 -3.26 11.17
C VAL A 167 -0.84 -4.15 12.10
N LEU A 168 -2.16 -3.96 12.18
CA LEU A 168 -3.02 -4.79 13.02
C LEU A 168 -2.95 -6.26 12.59
N ASN A 169 -2.97 -6.55 11.30
CA ASN A 169 -2.85 -7.92 10.79
C ASN A 169 -1.48 -8.53 11.07
N LEU A 170 -0.39 -7.73 11.01
CA LEU A 170 0.92 -8.18 11.47
C LEU A 170 0.88 -8.55 12.95
N LEU A 171 0.35 -7.68 13.81
CA LEU A 171 0.24 -7.93 15.25
C LEU A 171 -0.64 -9.14 15.55
N ASN A 172 -1.76 -9.33 14.83
CA ASN A 172 -2.59 -10.52 14.94
C ASN A 172 -1.80 -11.79 14.62
N GLY A 173 -0.98 -11.73 13.56
CA GLY A 173 -0.12 -12.85 13.17
C GLY A 173 1.01 -13.14 14.16
N LEU A 174 1.47 -12.14 14.91
CA LEU A 174 2.52 -12.30 15.93
C LEU A 174 1.96 -12.67 17.33
N ALA A 175 0.67 -12.48 17.55
CA ALA A 175 0.03 -12.72 18.85
C ALA A 175 -0.80 -14.03 18.89
N VAL A 176 -0.49 -15.00 18.03
CA VAL A 176 -1.20 -16.30 18.06
C VAL A 176 -1.01 -16.98 19.40
N GLY A 177 -2.12 -17.33 20.06
CA GLY A 177 -2.19 -17.78 21.44
C GLY A 177 -2.68 -16.72 22.43
N TYR A 178 -2.65 -15.44 22.06
CA TYR A 178 -3.13 -14.30 22.85
C TYR A 178 -4.15 -13.44 22.11
N GLN A 179 -4.96 -14.07 21.26
CA GLN A 179 -5.94 -13.36 20.42
C GLN A 179 -7.31 -13.21 21.07
N ASP A 180 -7.54 -13.81 22.24
CA ASP A 180 -8.76 -13.61 23.04
C ASP A 180 -8.62 -12.34 23.91
N SER A 181 -9.77 -11.88 24.45
CA SER A 181 -9.75 -10.84 25.47
C SER A 181 -9.20 -11.41 26.78
N ILE A 182 -8.01 -10.94 27.17
CA ILE A 182 -7.27 -11.44 28.34
C ILE A 182 -6.83 -10.29 29.24
N SER A 183 -6.48 -10.60 30.50
CA SER A 183 -5.65 -9.70 31.32
C SER A 183 -4.20 -9.85 30.90
N PHE A 184 -3.52 -8.73 30.66
CA PHE A 184 -2.11 -8.73 30.23
C PHE A 184 -1.16 -9.05 31.39
N ASP A 185 -1.66 -9.15 32.61
CA ASP A 185 -0.91 -9.70 33.74
C ASP A 185 -0.65 -11.22 33.61
N LYS A 186 -1.38 -11.91 32.69
CA LYS A 186 -1.21 -13.33 32.38
C LYS A 186 -0.17 -13.60 31.27
N LEU A 187 0.40 -12.57 30.69
CA LEU A 187 1.52 -12.72 29.72
C LEU A 187 2.77 -13.25 30.43
N PRO A 188 3.73 -13.85 29.70
CA PRO A 188 5.02 -14.26 30.25
C PRO A 188 5.73 -13.18 31.05
N ILE A 189 5.54 -11.90 30.67
CA ILE A 189 5.87 -10.72 31.48
C ILE A 189 4.62 -9.83 31.51
N PRO A 190 4.09 -9.48 32.70
CA PRO A 190 3.00 -8.53 32.85
C PRO A 190 3.20 -7.26 32.02
N PHE A 191 2.15 -6.82 31.32
CA PHE A 191 2.25 -5.73 30.35
C PHE A 191 1.11 -4.70 30.49
N ALA A 192 1.39 -3.46 30.15
CA ALA A 192 0.39 -2.43 29.87
C ALA A 192 0.87 -1.50 28.76
N CYS A 193 -0.05 -0.97 27.99
CA CYS A 193 0.25 0.11 27.04
C CYS A 193 -0.66 1.32 27.25
N ILE A 194 -0.19 2.48 26.82
CA ILE A 194 -0.86 3.76 27.04
C ILE A 194 -1.52 4.21 25.75
N ALA A 195 -2.76 4.67 25.85
CA ALA A 195 -3.48 5.41 24.83
C ALA A 195 -4.05 6.69 25.42
N THR A 196 -4.55 7.58 24.54
CA THR A 196 -5.25 8.81 24.92
C THR A 196 -6.69 8.73 24.42
N ASP A 197 -7.69 8.97 25.26
CA ASP A 197 -9.07 9.15 24.81
C ASP A 197 -9.22 10.53 24.15
N LEU A 198 -9.47 10.54 22.86
CA LEU A 198 -9.61 11.77 22.07
C LEU A 198 -10.85 12.58 22.49
N SER A 199 -11.84 11.95 23.14
CA SER A 199 -13.09 12.60 23.56
C SER A 199 -12.91 13.45 24.81
N THR A 200 -12.02 13.03 25.73
CA THR A 200 -11.81 13.67 27.04
C THR A 200 -10.41 14.23 27.22
N GLY A 201 -9.43 13.74 26.46
CA GLY A 201 -8.00 14.03 26.64
C GLY A 201 -7.35 13.19 27.75
N ASP A 202 -8.06 12.22 28.33
CA ASP A 202 -7.55 11.43 29.45
C ASP A 202 -6.57 10.35 29.01
N GLU A 203 -5.64 10.03 29.91
CA GLU A 203 -4.79 8.85 29.80
C GLU A 203 -5.62 7.57 29.99
N VAL A 204 -5.45 6.64 29.08
CA VAL A 204 -6.07 5.30 29.15
C VAL A 204 -4.98 4.25 29.25
N VAL A 205 -4.95 3.53 30.39
CA VAL A 205 -4.07 2.38 30.60
C VAL A 205 -4.78 1.13 30.07
N LEU A 206 -4.21 0.53 29.04
CA LEU A 206 -4.68 -0.69 28.40
C LEU A 206 -3.87 -1.87 28.95
N ASP A 207 -4.42 -2.62 29.89
CA ASP A 207 -3.80 -3.77 30.56
C ASP A 207 -4.66 -5.05 30.50
N HIS A 208 -5.74 -4.99 29.72
CA HIS A 208 -6.62 -6.11 29.42
C HIS A 208 -7.32 -5.88 28.07
N GLY A 209 -7.99 -6.91 27.56
CA GLY A 209 -8.74 -6.87 26.30
C GLY A 209 -7.99 -7.60 25.16
N TYR A 210 -8.26 -7.19 23.93
CA TYR A 210 -7.64 -7.77 22.74
C TYR A 210 -6.26 -7.10 22.48
N LEU A 211 -5.19 -7.78 22.88
CA LEU A 211 -3.83 -7.24 22.95
C LEU A 211 -3.35 -6.58 21.63
N PRO A 212 -3.49 -7.20 20.43
CA PRO A 212 -3.11 -6.56 19.17
C PRO A 212 -3.81 -5.22 18.91
N LEU A 213 -5.09 -5.13 19.26
CA LEU A 213 -5.87 -3.91 19.08
C LEU A 213 -5.47 -2.83 20.09
N CYS A 214 -5.15 -3.20 21.32
CA CYS A 214 -4.64 -2.29 22.35
C CYS A 214 -3.29 -1.69 21.94
N MET A 215 -2.35 -2.52 21.46
CA MET A 215 -1.08 -2.06 20.92
C MET A 215 -1.28 -1.14 19.70
N ARG A 216 -2.24 -1.50 18.79
CA ARG A 216 -2.59 -0.67 17.64
C ARG A 216 -3.19 0.67 18.05
N ALA A 217 -4.01 0.71 19.12
CA ALA A 217 -4.57 1.95 19.67
C ALA A 217 -3.46 2.85 20.20
N SER A 218 -2.52 2.29 20.97
CA SER A 218 -1.39 3.00 21.56
C SER A 218 -0.47 3.68 20.52
N MET A 219 -0.42 3.18 19.27
CA MET A 219 0.39 3.76 18.18
C MET A 219 -0.41 4.62 17.19
N SER A 220 -1.66 4.95 17.49
CA SER A 220 -2.55 5.70 16.58
C SER A 220 -2.20 7.20 16.55
N ILE A 221 -1.08 7.58 15.96
CA ILE A 221 -0.65 8.99 15.83
C ILE A 221 -1.77 9.81 15.16
N PRO A 222 -2.31 10.85 15.82
CA PRO A 222 -3.36 11.71 15.27
C PRO A 222 -2.97 12.29 13.91
N GLY A 223 -3.92 12.29 12.96
CA GLY A 223 -3.71 12.76 11.59
C GLY A 223 -3.03 11.73 10.67
N PHE A 224 -2.14 10.86 11.17
CA PHE A 224 -1.53 9.81 10.38
C PHE A 224 -2.37 8.53 10.38
N PHE A 225 -2.70 8.00 11.58
CA PHE A 225 -3.54 6.82 11.71
C PHE A 225 -4.97 7.16 12.12
N ASN A 226 -5.93 6.36 11.63
CA ASN A 226 -7.29 6.42 12.15
C ASN A 226 -7.32 6.04 13.65
N PRO A 227 -8.10 6.76 14.48
CA PRO A 227 -8.35 6.38 15.86
C PRO A 227 -8.95 4.98 15.99
N VAL A 228 -8.70 4.32 17.10
CA VAL A 228 -9.23 2.99 17.41
C VAL A 228 -10.34 3.12 18.47
N LYS A 229 -11.47 2.44 18.26
CA LYS A 229 -12.56 2.39 19.23
C LYS A 229 -12.44 1.14 20.09
N ILE A 230 -12.32 1.32 21.42
CA ILE A 230 -12.30 0.25 22.43
C ILE A 230 -13.20 0.69 23.57
N ASP A 231 -14.15 -0.15 23.96
CA ASP A 231 -15.07 0.05 25.10
C ASP A 231 -15.75 1.45 25.10
N GLY A 232 -16.21 1.87 23.92
CA GLY A 232 -16.90 3.16 23.74
C GLY A 232 -15.98 4.39 23.68
N LYS A 233 -14.69 4.26 23.95
CA LYS A 233 -13.69 5.33 23.87
C LYS A 233 -13.10 5.42 22.45
N VAL A 234 -12.69 6.63 22.06
CA VAL A 234 -12.02 6.91 20.80
C VAL A 234 -10.54 7.14 21.08
N LEU A 235 -9.72 6.11 20.88
CA LEU A 235 -8.33 6.09 21.32
C LEU A 235 -7.36 6.50 20.21
N VAL A 236 -6.40 7.35 20.60
CA VAL A 236 -5.24 7.76 19.81
C VAL A 236 -3.94 7.43 20.55
N ASP A 237 -2.79 7.73 19.94
CA ASP A 237 -1.47 7.47 20.50
C ASP A 237 -1.33 8.02 21.93
N GLY A 238 -0.80 7.19 22.82
CA GLY A 238 -0.59 7.56 24.21
C GLY A 238 0.46 8.67 24.42
N GLY A 239 1.32 8.90 23.43
CA GLY A 239 2.31 9.95 23.45
C GLY A 239 1.74 11.36 23.53
N VAL A 240 0.44 11.54 23.24
CA VAL A 240 -0.27 12.81 23.42
C VAL A 240 -0.30 13.23 24.89
N VAL A 241 -0.44 12.28 25.83
CA VAL A 241 -0.58 12.56 27.27
C VAL A 241 0.59 12.00 28.09
N ASN A 242 0.98 10.74 27.84
CA ASN A 242 2.03 10.07 28.61
C ASN A 242 2.95 9.23 27.71
N ASN A 243 3.96 9.88 27.16
CA ASN A 243 4.89 9.21 26.25
C ASN A 243 5.96 8.37 26.97
N PHE A 244 6.15 8.53 28.27
CA PHE A 244 7.18 7.85 29.08
C PHE A 244 6.61 7.36 30.41
N PRO A 245 5.78 6.29 30.43
CA PRO A 245 4.85 5.96 31.52
C PRO A 245 5.54 5.27 32.74
N VAL A 246 6.51 5.94 33.37
CA VAL A 246 7.20 5.46 34.57
C VAL A 246 6.24 5.38 35.76
N ASP A 247 5.36 6.37 35.91
CA ASP A 247 4.30 6.39 36.93
C ASP A 247 3.39 5.16 36.86
N ILE A 248 3.07 4.68 35.67
CA ILE A 248 2.25 3.48 35.47
C ILE A 248 3.02 2.20 35.84
N ALA A 249 4.31 2.12 35.51
CA ALA A 249 5.14 0.99 35.96
C ALA A 249 5.20 0.94 37.50
N ARG A 250 5.29 2.08 38.17
CA ARG A 250 5.22 2.19 39.64
C ARG A 250 3.88 1.72 40.18
N LYS A 251 2.76 2.20 39.59
CA LYS A 251 1.40 1.75 39.98
C LYS A 251 1.21 0.25 39.80
N LYS A 252 1.90 -0.38 38.83
CA LYS A 252 1.91 -1.83 38.61
C LYS A 252 2.90 -2.56 39.54
N GLY A 253 3.53 -1.86 40.46
CA GLY A 253 4.32 -2.41 41.55
C GLY A 253 5.81 -2.55 41.27
N ALA A 254 6.37 -1.84 40.28
CA ALA A 254 7.81 -1.79 40.07
C ALA A 254 8.52 -1.02 41.18
N ASP A 255 9.45 -1.67 41.88
CA ASP A 255 10.29 -1.04 42.89
C ASP A 255 11.49 -0.31 42.25
N ILE A 256 11.99 -0.82 41.11
CA ILE A 256 13.05 -0.22 40.29
C ILE A 256 12.54 -0.10 38.85
N VAL A 257 12.71 1.08 38.25
CA VAL A 257 12.28 1.32 36.86
C VAL A 257 13.50 1.60 35.98
N ILE A 258 13.63 0.82 34.91
CA ILE A 258 14.54 1.06 33.79
C ILE A 258 13.69 1.75 32.71
N GLY A 259 13.98 3.02 32.42
CA GLY A 259 13.27 3.79 31.41
C GLY A 259 14.12 4.05 30.19
N VAL A 260 13.60 3.72 29.01
CA VAL A 260 14.26 3.90 27.71
C VAL A 260 13.58 5.02 26.94
N ASP A 261 14.29 6.12 26.72
CA ASP A 261 13.79 7.31 26.05
C ASP A 261 14.39 7.44 24.64
N VAL A 262 13.54 7.29 23.60
CA VAL A 262 13.89 7.46 22.19
C VAL A 262 13.26 8.71 21.57
N GLN A 263 12.77 9.65 22.39
CA GLN A 263 12.25 10.92 21.90
C GLN A 263 13.38 11.80 21.34
N SER A 264 13.07 12.59 20.32
CA SER A 264 13.93 13.70 19.90
C SER A 264 13.70 14.92 20.77
N ASP A 265 14.63 15.84 20.78
CA ASP A 265 14.41 17.19 21.28
C ASP A 265 13.31 17.88 20.45
N LEU A 266 12.77 18.98 20.95
CA LEU A 266 11.78 19.78 20.22
C LEU A 266 12.36 20.25 18.88
N ILE A 267 11.51 20.25 17.86
CA ILE A 267 11.89 20.66 16.49
C ILE A 267 12.26 22.15 16.51
N ALA A 268 13.36 22.49 15.86
CA ALA A 268 13.83 23.87 15.77
C ALA A 268 12.83 24.74 14.97
N PRO A 269 12.71 26.05 15.28
CA PRO A 269 11.72 26.92 14.62
C PRO A 269 11.84 26.96 13.09
N ASP A 270 13.03 26.84 12.55
CA ASP A 270 13.36 26.84 11.11
C ASP A 270 13.01 25.52 10.41
N GLU A 271 12.71 24.46 11.17
CA GLU A 271 12.28 23.15 10.63
C GLU A 271 10.75 22.94 10.74
N LEU A 272 9.99 23.87 11.33
CA LEU A 272 8.53 23.80 11.53
C LEU A 272 7.74 24.29 10.30
N GLU A 273 8.15 23.91 9.10
CA GLU A 273 7.52 24.36 7.84
C GLU A 273 6.45 23.40 7.30
N SER A 274 6.36 22.16 7.81
CA SER A 274 5.42 21.14 7.33
C SER A 274 4.33 20.84 8.35
N LEU A 275 3.14 20.44 7.86
CA LEU A 275 2.00 20.09 8.71
C LEU A 275 2.32 18.92 9.66
N ASP A 276 3.05 17.94 9.20
CA ASP A 276 3.49 16.79 10.00
C ASP A 276 4.48 17.19 11.10
N ALA A 277 5.44 18.10 10.81
CA ALA A 277 6.35 18.65 11.82
C ALA A 277 5.58 19.41 12.90
N VAL A 278 4.62 20.27 12.51
CA VAL A 278 3.78 21.02 13.45
C VAL A 278 2.94 20.09 14.32
N LEU A 279 2.31 19.06 13.76
CA LEU A 279 1.51 18.09 14.51
C LEU A 279 2.37 17.31 15.52
N LEU A 280 3.55 16.83 15.10
CA LEU A 280 4.48 16.11 15.98
C LEU A 280 4.99 17.00 17.11
N GLN A 281 5.28 18.28 16.82
CA GLN A 281 5.68 19.26 17.82
C GLN A 281 4.57 19.50 18.86
N LEU A 282 3.31 19.67 18.41
CA LEU A 282 2.16 19.83 19.29
C LEU A 282 1.97 18.62 20.22
N ILE A 283 2.07 17.41 19.69
CA ILE A 283 2.01 16.17 20.48
C ILE A 283 3.13 16.16 21.53
N SER A 284 4.37 16.49 21.14
CA SER A 284 5.52 16.54 22.04
C SER A 284 5.34 17.57 23.16
N LEU A 285 4.76 18.73 22.86
CA LEU A 285 4.49 19.80 23.84
C LEU A 285 3.39 19.39 24.83
N MET A 286 2.32 18.72 24.37
CA MET A 286 1.20 18.32 25.23
C MET A 286 1.62 17.35 26.34
N GLY A 287 2.50 16.39 26.05
CA GLY A 287 2.99 15.39 27.01
C GLY A 287 4.24 15.80 27.81
N ASN A 288 4.79 16.99 27.58
CA ASN A 288 6.12 17.35 28.07
C ASN A 288 6.24 17.43 29.61
N ASP A 289 5.27 18.00 30.30
CA ASP A 289 5.33 18.15 31.77
C ASP A 289 5.34 16.79 32.45
N LYS A 290 4.45 15.89 32.00
CA LYS A 290 4.38 14.52 32.53
C LYS A 290 5.65 13.70 32.19
N PHE A 291 6.23 13.94 31.02
CA PHE A 291 7.51 13.35 30.65
C PHE A 291 8.63 13.79 31.61
N LEU A 292 8.73 15.07 31.94
CA LEU A 292 9.75 15.58 32.85
C LEU A 292 9.62 15.03 34.28
N GLU A 293 8.39 14.84 34.76
CA GLU A 293 8.12 14.21 36.06
C GLU A 293 8.53 12.74 36.02
N ASN A 294 8.09 11.98 35.05
CA ASN A 294 8.38 10.57 34.89
C ASN A 294 9.90 10.30 34.68
N LYS A 295 10.59 11.21 33.99
CA LYS A 295 12.05 11.12 33.83
C LYS A 295 12.81 11.19 35.15
N LYS A 296 12.35 12.02 36.11
CA LYS A 296 12.96 12.14 37.44
C LYS A 296 12.73 10.89 38.28
N ASP A 297 11.60 10.18 38.07
CA ASP A 297 11.24 8.98 38.84
C ASP A 297 11.84 7.67 38.27
N ALA A 298 12.46 7.70 37.10
CA ALA A 298 13.18 6.57 36.54
C ALA A 298 14.51 6.34 37.27
N ASN A 299 14.72 5.13 37.82
CA ASN A 299 15.98 4.78 38.51
C ASN A 299 17.17 4.63 37.58
N ILE A 300 16.94 4.02 36.41
CA ILE A 300 17.95 3.83 35.37
C ILE A 300 17.36 4.43 34.08
N TYR A 301 17.91 5.56 33.68
CA TYR A 301 17.50 6.26 32.46
C TYR A 301 18.50 5.98 31.36
N ILE A 302 18.00 5.41 30.24
CA ILE A 302 18.77 5.05 29.04
C ILE A 302 18.27 5.92 27.88
N LYS A 303 19.17 6.70 27.26
CA LYS A 303 18.90 7.60 26.15
C LYS A 303 19.75 7.21 24.93
N PRO A 304 19.26 6.36 24.02
CA PRO A 304 19.93 6.10 22.75
C PRO A 304 20.10 7.39 21.93
N ASP A 305 21.17 7.48 21.14
CA ASP A 305 21.31 8.56 20.16
C ASP A 305 20.40 8.28 18.95
N VAL A 306 19.32 9.05 18.87
CA VAL A 306 18.32 8.99 17.81
C VAL A 306 18.21 10.30 17.01
N SER A 307 19.12 11.25 17.24
CA SER A 307 19.08 12.62 16.72
C SER A 307 19.03 12.72 15.19
N LYS A 308 19.62 11.74 14.47
CA LYS A 308 19.70 11.73 13.02
C LYS A 308 18.48 11.08 12.34
N PHE A 309 17.48 10.64 13.11
CA PHE A 309 16.37 9.84 12.59
C PHE A 309 15.03 10.51 12.84
N GLY A 310 14.22 10.60 11.80
CA GLY A 310 12.81 11.03 11.90
C GLY A 310 11.90 9.90 12.37
N THR A 311 10.67 10.24 12.76
CA THR A 311 9.63 9.30 13.21
C THR A 311 9.28 8.24 12.16
N MET A 312 9.49 8.52 10.86
CA MET A 312 9.20 7.63 9.72
C MET A 312 10.46 7.02 9.08
N SER A 313 11.60 7.04 9.75
CA SER A 313 12.88 6.51 9.22
C SER A 313 12.97 4.98 9.29
N PHE A 314 11.97 4.28 8.76
CA PHE A 314 11.88 2.82 8.71
C PHE A 314 12.60 2.21 7.49
N ASN A 315 13.84 2.58 7.23
CA ASN A 315 14.66 1.90 6.23
C ASN A 315 15.71 1.02 6.91
N LYS A 316 16.23 0.04 6.19
CA LYS A 316 17.15 -0.97 6.76
C LYS A 316 18.37 -0.35 7.45
N GLU A 317 19.04 0.62 6.81
CA GLU A 317 20.23 1.28 7.35
C GLU A 317 19.92 2.03 8.66
N ALA A 318 18.76 2.69 8.72
CA ALA A 318 18.31 3.38 9.92
C ALA A 318 17.98 2.39 11.04
N CYS A 319 17.26 1.30 10.73
CA CYS A 319 16.93 0.26 11.70
C CYS A 319 18.18 -0.39 12.28
N ASP A 320 19.14 -0.79 11.44
CA ASP A 320 20.42 -1.39 11.86
C ASP A 320 21.19 -0.42 12.77
N THR A 321 21.25 0.86 12.42
CA THR A 321 21.96 1.88 13.21
C THR A 321 21.26 2.14 14.55
N LEU A 322 19.93 2.28 14.55
CA LEU A 322 19.14 2.50 15.77
C LEU A 322 19.28 1.35 16.76
N LEU A 323 19.29 0.11 16.29
CA LEU A 323 19.51 -1.07 17.12
C LEU A 323 20.88 -1.02 17.79
N VAL A 324 21.93 -0.69 17.03
CA VAL A 324 23.29 -0.53 17.56
C VAL A 324 23.36 0.61 18.58
N ASN A 325 22.71 1.74 18.30
CA ASN A 325 22.69 2.87 19.23
C ASN A 325 21.95 2.54 20.53
N GLY A 326 20.85 1.77 20.45
CA GLY A 326 20.16 1.25 21.63
C GLY A 326 21.04 0.37 22.50
N TYR A 327 21.75 -0.58 21.88
CA TYR A 327 22.67 -1.44 22.58
C TYR A 327 23.80 -0.64 23.25
N LYS A 328 24.44 0.29 22.54
CA LYS A 328 25.52 1.14 23.07
C LYS A 328 25.06 1.98 24.28
N ALA A 329 23.88 2.61 24.19
CA ALA A 329 23.35 3.41 25.29
C ALA A 329 23.08 2.58 26.56
N ALA A 330 22.65 1.32 26.39
CA ALA A 330 22.49 0.40 27.50
C ALA A 330 23.84 -0.11 28.02
N ASP A 331 24.81 -0.35 27.15
CA ASP A 331 26.17 -0.79 27.51
C ASP A 331 26.94 0.28 28.29
N GLU A 332 26.71 1.59 28.02
CA GLU A 332 27.21 2.70 28.85
C GLU A 332 26.73 2.62 30.31
N LYS A 333 25.62 1.90 30.56
CA LYS A 333 25.06 1.65 31.90
C LYS A 333 25.42 0.25 32.45
N ASN A 334 26.34 -0.47 31.81
CA ASN A 334 26.66 -1.87 32.14
C ASN A 334 26.95 -2.07 33.63
N ASP A 335 27.76 -1.21 34.24
CA ASP A 335 28.13 -1.36 35.66
C ASP A 335 26.91 -1.27 36.59
N VAL A 336 25.97 -0.37 36.28
CA VAL A 336 24.72 -0.21 37.02
C VAL A 336 23.81 -1.41 36.80
N LEU A 337 23.70 -1.89 35.55
CA LEU A 337 22.90 -3.07 35.22
C LEU A 337 23.46 -4.35 35.90
N VAL A 338 24.76 -4.54 35.88
CA VAL A 338 25.42 -5.67 36.59
C VAL A 338 25.20 -5.57 38.10
N ALA A 339 25.30 -4.36 38.70
CA ALA A 339 25.00 -4.15 40.11
C ALA A 339 23.51 -4.47 40.41
N LEU A 340 22.59 -4.04 39.56
CA LEU A 340 21.17 -4.40 39.65
C LEU A 340 20.97 -5.91 39.59
N LYS A 341 21.62 -6.61 38.65
CA LYS A 341 21.55 -8.09 38.56
C LYS A 341 22.03 -8.77 39.83
N LYS A 342 23.12 -8.31 40.43
CA LYS A 342 23.60 -8.82 41.72
C LYS A 342 22.60 -8.60 42.86
N LEU A 343 21.89 -7.43 42.87
CA LEU A 343 20.85 -7.14 43.86
C LEU A 343 19.63 -8.09 43.71
N LEU A 344 19.24 -8.38 42.45
CA LEU A 344 18.10 -9.23 42.14
C LEU A 344 18.37 -10.72 42.41
N GLY A 345 19.65 -11.14 42.44
CA GLY A 345 20.04 -12.55 42.62
C GLY A 345 19.59 -13.42 41.44
N GLU A 346 19.35 -14.71 41.72
CA GLU A 346 18.77 -15.61 40.74
C GLU A 346 17.30 -15.23 40.50
N GLN A 347 17.01 -14.68 39.34
CA GLN A 347 15.64 -14.52 38.88
C GLN A 347 15.18 -15.90 38.37
N ASN A 348 14.01 -16.37 38.82
CA ASN A 348 13.40 -17.55 38.24
C ASN A 348 13.36 -17.39 36.74
N GLY A 349 13.81 -18.38 35.98
CA GLY A 349 13.66 -18.43 34.53
C GLY A 349 12.22 -18.20 34.11
N ALA A 350 12.00 -18.04 32.82
CA ALA A 350 10.63 -18.00 32.30
C ALA A 350 9.89 -19.25 32.84
N ASP A 351 8.70 -19.03 33.38
CA ASP A 351 7.82 -20.14 33.70
C ASP A 351 7.48 -20.82 32.37
N ASP A 352 8.12 -21.95 32.09
CA ASP A 352 7.91 -22.71 30.84
C ASP A 352 6.47 -23.24 30.71
N THR A 353 5.67 -23.11 31.76
CA THR A 353 4.22 -23.42 31.71
C THR A 353 3.40 -22.30 31.08
N VAL A 354 3.95 -21.06 30.97
CA VAL A 354 3.25 -19.95 30.34
C VAL A 354 3.39 -20.04 28.82
N LEU A 355 2.26 -20.06 28.13
CA LEU A 355 2.20 -20.12 26.68
C LEU A 355 2.96 -18.92 26.08
N LYS A 356 3.95 -19.18 25.21
CA LYS A 356 4.59 -18.16 24.38
C LYS A 356 3.79 -17.92 23.10
N ALA A 357 3.70 -16.69 22.65
CA ALA A 357 3.09 -16.38 21.36
C ALA A 357 3.78 -17.11 20.21
N ARG A 358 3.00 -17.46 19.18
CA ARG A 358 3.51 -18.08 17.96
C ARG A 358 3.42 -17.09 16.81
N ASN A 359 4.47 -17.07 15.99
CA ASN A 359 4.40 -16.36 14.72
C ASN A 359 3.59 -17.17 13.71
N ILE A 360 2.51 -16.59 13.20
CA ILE A 360 1.62 -17.23 12.23
C ILE A 360 2.34 -17.65 10.95
N GLN A 361 3.36 -16.89 10.51
CA GLN A 361 4.11 -17.16 9.29
C GLN A 361 4.87 -18.50 9.31
N GLU A 362 5.21 -18.96 10.52
CA GLU A 362 6.02 -20.16 10.75
C GLU A 362 5.17 -21.36 11.15
N SER A 363 3.84 -21.21 11.16
CA SER A 363 2.94 -22.19 11.76
C SER A 363 1.84 -22.62 10.79
N THR A 364 1.35 -23.84 11.02
CA THR A 364 0.13 -24.39 10.39
C THR A 364 -0.90 -24.69 11.49
N PHE A 365 -2.18 -24.55 11.17
CA PHE A 365 -3.27 -24.66 12.11
C PHE A 365 -4.35 -25.60 11.54
N HIS A 366 -4.84 -26.53 12.36
CA HIS A 366 -6.02 -27.29 12.01
C HIS A 366 -7.25 -26.42 12.28
N VAL A 367 -7.85 -25.88 11.22
CA VAL A 367 -8.99 -24.96 11.28
C VAL A 367 -10.27 -25.74 11.06
N THR A 368 -11.07 -25.93 12.12
CA THR A 368 -12.35 -26.65 12.07
C THR A 368 -13.43 -25.83 11.37
N ASN A 369 -13.47 -24.52 11.62
CA ASN A 369 -14.47 -23.64 11.04
C ASN A 369 -13.86 -22.29 10.62
N ILE A 370 -14.49 -21.68 9.59
CA ILE A 370 -14.18 -20.34 9.10
C ILE A 370 -15.45 -19.52 9.15
N LEU A 371 -15.41 -18.40 9.88
CA LEU A 371 -16.55 -17.52 10.11
C LEU A 371 -16.27 -16.15 9.47
N PHE A 372 -17.32 -15.51 8.97
CA PHE A 372 -17.28 -14.21 8.35
C PHE A 372 -18.24 -13.27 9.06
N GLU A 373 -17.77 -12.14 9.57
CA GLU A 373 -18.59 -11.13 10.24
C GLU A 373 -18.51 -9.79 9.51
N GLY A 374 -19.64 -9.07 9.44
CA GLY A 374 -19.72 -7.76 8.78
C GLY A 374 -19.96 -7.82 7.28
N ILE A 375 -20.41 -8.98 6.75
CA ILE A 375 -20.79 -9.18 5.34
C ILE A 375 -22.23 -9.67 5.23
N ASP A 376 -22.80 -9.57 4.03
CA ASP A 376 -24.02 -10.26 3.67
C ASP A 376 -23.77 -11.79 3.67
N PRO A 377 -24.59 -12.61 4.37
CA PRO A 377 -24.42 -14.06 4.40
C PRO A 377 -24.36 -14.73 3.02
N GLU A 378 -25.01 -14.15 2.01
CA GLU A 378 -24.96 -14.67 0.64
C GLU A 378 -23.59 -14.49 -0.02
N ASP A 379 -22.76 -13.55 0.48
CA ASP A 379 -21.41 -13.29 -0.05
C ASP A 379 -20.35 -14.20 0.57
N GLU A 380 -20.65 -14.91 1.67
CA GLU A 380 -19.74 -15.83 2.33
C GLU A 380 -19.18 -16.89 1.38
N LYS A 381 -20.06 -17.54 0.62
CA LYS A 381 -19.66 -18.59 -0.35
C LYS A 381 -18.72 -18.04 -1.43
N TRP A 382 -18.97 -16.81 -1.87
CA TRP A 382 -18.12 -16.14 -2.87
C TRP A 382 -16.73 -15.82 -2.31
N LEU A 383 -16.65 -15.27 -1.09
CA LEU A 383 -15.38 -14.96 -0.41
C LEU A 383 -14.61 -16.24 -0.06
N MET A 384 -15.26 -17.31 0.34
CA MET A 384 -14.63 -18.63 0.52
C MET A 384 -13.99 -19.13 -0.77
N ASN A 385 -14.70 -19.03 -1.89
CA ASN A 385 -14.14 -19.43 -3.19
C ASN A 385 -12.98 -18.55 -3.63
N LEU A 386 -13.06 -17.23 -3.37
CA LEU A 386 -12.00 -16.29 -3.67
C LEU A 386 -10.72 -16.59 -2.89
N SER A 387 -10.84 -16.88 -1.60
CA SER A 387 -9.69 -17.18 -0.72
C SER A 387 -9.06 -18.55 -1.00
N GLY A 388 -9.83 -19.50 -1.51
CA GLY A 388 -9.42 -20.91 -1.65
C GLY A 388 -9.33 -21.67 -0.34
N LEU A 389 -9.64 -21.03 0.79
CA LEU A 389 -9.63 -21.67 2.11
C LEU A 389 -10.74 -22.74 2.23
N LYS A 390 -10.51 -23.75 3.05
CA LYS A 390 -11.48 -24.83 3.31
C LYS A 390 -11.64 -25.07 4.81
N ARG A 391 -12.88 -25.26 5.25
CA ARG A 391 -13.20 -25.70 6.61
C ARG A 391 -12.67 -27.10 6.87
N ASN A 392 -12.39 -27.40 8.13
CA ASN A 392 -11.84 -28.69 8.57
C ASN A 392 -10.58 -29.10 7.81
N ASN A 393 -9.63 -28.16 7.68
CA ASN A 393 -8.39 -28.36 6.95
C ASN A 393 -7.19 -27.77 7.70
N ILE A 394 -5.99 -28.20 7.34
CA ILE A 394 -4.75 -27.57 7.81
C ILE A 394 -4.48 -26.35 6.94
N ILE A 395 -4.40 -25.19 7.56
CA ILE A 395 -4.22 -23.88 6.92
C ILE A 395 -2.91 -23.26 7.44
N SER A 396 -2.07 -22.79 6.55
CA SER A 396 -0.85 -22.06 6.90
C SER A 396 -1.14 -20.57 7.12
N GLY A 397 -0.32 -19.90 7.91
CA GLY A 397 -0.41 -18.46 8.08
C GLY A 397 -0.23 -17.67 6.78
N LYS A 398 0.52 -18.22 5.82
CA LYS A 398 0.65 -17.63 4.48
C LYS A 398 -0.68 -17.62 3.73
N GLU A 399 -1.45 -18.70 3.80
CA GLU A 399 -2.79 -18.80 3.18
C GLU A 399 -3.76 -17.83 3.83
N ILE A 400 -3.70 -17.65 5.16
CA ILE A 400 -4.53 -16.65 5.89
C ILE A 400 -4.19 -15.24 5.41
N ASN A 401 -2.91 -14.87 5.35
CA ASN A 401 -2.48 -13.55 4.89
C ASN A 401 -2.82 -13.31 3.40
N GLN A 402 -2.71 -14.33 2.57
CA GLN A 402 -3.14 -14.26 1.18
C GLN A 402 -4.64 -14.03 1.06
N ALA A 403 -5.45 -14.71 1.87
CA ALA A 403 -6.91 -14.49 1.90
C ALA A 403 -7.24 -13.04 2.28
N ILE A 404 -6.58 -12.47 3.31
CA ILE A 404 -6.76 -11.08 3.71
C ILE A 404 -6.40 -10.12 2.57
N SER A 405 -5.28 -10.36 1.91
CA SER A 405 -4.84 -9.54 0.76
C SER A 405 -5.86 -9.59 -0.37
N LEU A 406 -6.41 -10.78 -0.67
CA LEU A 406 -7.46 -10.97 -1.67
C LEU A 406 -8.75 -10.24 -1.33
N PHE A 407 -9.18 -10.31 -0.06
CA PHE A 407 -10.39 -9.62 0.39
C PHE A 407 -10.21 -8.09 0.30
N ASN A 408 -9.07 -7.56 0.75
CA ASN A 408 -8.73 -6.15 0.61
C ASN A 408 -8.63 -5.72 -0.87
N GLY A 409 -8.14 -6.61 -1.74
CA GLY A 409 -8.03 -6.36 -3.18
C GLY A 409 -9.38 -6.22 -3.92
N THR A 410 -10.51 -6.55 -3.26
CA THR A 410 -11.86 -6.35 -3.82
C THR A 410 -12.32 -4.90 -3.76
N ASP A 411 -11.72 -4.07 -2.91
CA ASP A 411 -12.13 -2.70 -2.57
C ASP A 411 -13.50 -2.54 -1.90
N ALA A 412 -14.24 -3.60 -1.77
CA ALA A 412 -15.52 -3.57 -1.08
C ALA A 412 -15.37 -3.33 0.44
N PHE A 413 -14.16 -3.49 0.96
CA PHE A 413 -13.88 -3.39 2.38
C PHE A 413 -12.79 -2.35 2.67
N SER A 414 -13.05 -1.48 3.64
CA SER A 414 -12.07 -0.54 4.19
C SER A 414 -11.13 -1.21 5.19
N GLN A 415 -11.58 -2.34 5.76
CA GLN A 415 -10.85 -3.10 6.76
C GLN A 415 -11.21 -4.57 6.68
N VAL A 416 -10.20 -5.43 6.62
CA VAL A 416 -10.32 -6.87 6.80
C VAL A 416 -9.29 -7.29 7.82
N THR A 417 -9.75 -7.84 8.94
CA THR A 417 -8.90 -8.37 10.00
C THR A 417 -9.32 -9.79 10.33
N PHE A 418 -8.47 -10.50 11.04
CA PHE A 418 -8.76 -11.89 11.41
C PHE A 418 -8.51 -12.15 12.88
N LEU A 419 -9.14 -13.18 13.40
CA LEU A 419 -8.93 -13.78 14.70
C LEU A 419 -8.76 -15.28 14.52
N LEU A 420 -7.76 -15.86 15.16
CA LEU A 420 -7.55 -17.31 15.23
C LEU A 420 -7.67 -17.76 16.68
N SER A 421 -8.87 -18.20 17.09
CA SER A 421 -9.15 -18.64 18.46
C SER A 421 -9.13 -20.16 18.55
N GLU A 422 -8.77 -20.70 19.73
CA GLU A 422 -8.85 -22.15 19.98
C GLU A 422 -10.30 -22.66 19.94
N ASP A 423 -10.50 -23.78 19.28
CA ASP A 423 -11.80 -24.47 19.29
C ASP A 423 -11.96 -25.27 20.58
N LYS A 424 -12.70 -24.72 21.53
CA LYS A 424 -12.94 -25.35 22.85
C LYS A 424 -13.57 -26.75 22.78
N GLY A 425 -14.15 -27.11 21.62
CA GLY A 425 -14.74 -28.44 21.39
C GLY A 425 -13.75 -29.48 20.85
N ASN A 426 -12.60 -29.02 20.30
CA ASN A 426 -11.62 -29.88 19.62
C ASN A 426 -10.19 -29.46 20.03
N ASN A 427 -9.60 -30.23 20.93
CA ASN A 427 -8.28 -29.93 21.50
C ASN A 427 -7.21 -29.78 20.42
N GLY A 428 -6.51 -28.65 20.39
CA GLY A 428 -5.47 -28.34 19.41
C GLY A 428 -5.98 -27.86 18.04
N ALA A 429 -7.28 -27.64 17.88
CA ALA A 429 -7.90 -27.09 16.69
C ALA A 429 -8.27 -25.60 16.88
N TYR A 430 -8.53 -24.91 15.78
CA TYR A 430 -8.77 -23.47 15.76
C TYR A 430 -10.03 -23.13 14.96
N ILE A 431 -10.65 -22.02 15.33
CA ILE A 431 -11.68 -21.32 14.55
C ILE A 431 -11.05 -20.06 13.98
N LEU A 432 -11.09 -19.92 12.65
CA LEU A 432 -10.62 -18.72 11.95
C LEU A 432 -11.82 -17.81 11.68
N LYS A 433 -11.77 -16.59 12.19
CA LYS A 433 -12.82 -15.60 12.02
C LYS A 433 -12.28 -14.40 11.28
N PHE A 434 -12.95 -13.98 10.21
CA PHE A 434 -12.67 -12.75 9.49
C PHE A 434 -13.71 -11.68 9.83
N PHE A 435 -13.24 -10.46 10.04
CA PHE A 435 -14.08 -9.28 10.27
C PHE A 435 -13.93 -8.32 9.10
N PHE A 436 -15.07 -7.91 8.55
CA PHE A 436 -15.13 -7.05 7.39
C PHE A 436 -15.84 -5.75 7.74
N LYS A 437 -15.21 -4.63 7.40
CA LYS A 437 -15.82 -3.32 7.45
C LYS A 437 -16.01 -2.81 6.04
N PRO A 438 -17.23 -2.50 5.59
CA PRO A 438 -17.48 -1.97 4.26
C PRO A 438 -16.66 -0.71 3.96
N ALA A 439 -16.19 -0.59 2.73
CA ALA A 439 -15.54 0.62 2.25
C ALA A 439 -16.59 1.70 1.88
N PRO A 440 -16.24 2.99 1.93
CA PRO A 440 -17.02 4.01 1.26
C PRO A 440 -17.17 3.66 -0.22
N SER A 441 -18.42 3.67 -0.71
CA SER A 441 -18.72 3.15 -2.05
C SER A 441 -18.44 4.12 -3.18
N ASN A 442 -18.33 5.41 -2.87
CA ASN A 442 -18.12 6.46 -3.87
C ASN A 442 -16.69 7.01 -3.77
N VAL A 443 -16.17 7.49 -4.92
CA VAL A 443 -14.82 8.02 -4.99
C VAL A 443 -14.75 9.21 -5.96
N ILE A 444 -13.97 10.23 -5.60
CA ILE A 444 -13.54 11.30 -6.51
C ILE A 444 -12.04 11.17 -6.67
N SER A 445 -11.55 11.14 -7.92
CA SER A 445 -10.13 11.04 -8.20
C SER A 445 -9.67 12.09 -9.20
N ILE A 446 -8.41 12.50 -9.05
CA ILE A 446 -7.77 13.51 -9.91
C ILE A 446 -6.47 12.93 -10.44
N GLY A 447 -6.31 13.00 -11.77
CA GLY A 447 -5.05 12.72 -12.47
C GLY A 447 -4.57 13.98 -13.19
N ALA A 448 -3.26 14.10 -13.36
CA ALA A 448 -2.65 15.16 -14.15
C ALA A 448 -1.50 14.60 -14.98
N ARG A 449 -1.35 15.15 -16.18
CA ARG A 449 -0.27 14.81 -17.09
C ARG A 449 0.19 16.04 -17.86
N TYR A 450 1.47 16.08 -18.14
CA TYR A 450 2.08 16.99 -19.10
C TYR A 450 2.93 16.20 -20.08
N ASP A 451 2.88 16.55 -21.36
CA ASP A 451 3.87 16.05 -22.34
C ASP A 451 4.05 17.05 -23.50
N THR A 452 5.13 16.85 -24.25
CA THR A 452 5.54 17.78 -25.32
C THR A 452 4.69 17.70 -26.58
N GLU A 453 3.78 16.71 -26.70
CA GLU A 453 2.90 16.59 -27.88
C GLU A 453 1.48 17.13 -27.64
N GLU A 454 0.95 17.00 -26.44
CA GLU A 454 -0.43 17.40 -26.07
C GLU A 454 -0.49 18.45 -24.96
N ALA A 455 0.67 18.93 -24.46
CA ALA A 455 0.76 19.85 -23.33
C ALA A 455 0.09 19.29 -22.05
N ALA A 456 -0.58 20.13 -21.26
CA ALA A 456 -1.20 19.73 -20.02
C ALA A 456 -2.57 19.06 -20.25
N ALA A 457 -2.83 18.00 -19.49
CA ALA A 457 -4.14 17.37 -19.38
C ALA A 457 -4.46 17.04 -17.92
N MET A 458 -5.73 17.16 -17.54
CA MET A 458 -6.26 16.78 -16.24
C MET A 458 -7.34 15.72 -16.44
N LEU A 459 -7.30 14.69 -15.59
CA LEU A 459 -8.31 13.65 -15.54
C LEU A 459 -9.12 13.80 -14.25
N LEU A 460 -10.43 13.92 -14.38
CA LEU A 460 -11.39 13.94 -13.28
C LEU A 460 -12.20 12.65 -13.34
N HIS A 461 -12.37 12.00 -12.20
CA HIS A 461 -13.12 10.77 -12.04
C HIS A 461 -14.13 10.91 -10.91
N LEU A 462 -15.35 10.47 -11.17
CA LEU A 462 -16.41 10.30 -10.18
C LEU A 462 -16.91 8.86 -10.29
N GLY A 463 -16.63 8.06 -9.25
CA GLY A 463 -17.15 6.71 -9.09
C GLY A 463 -18.33 6.68 -8.12
N ILE A 464 -19.37 5.93 -8.47
CA ILE A 464 -20.58 5.73 -7.66
C ILE A 464 -20.79 4.24 -7.48
N LYS A 465 -20.82 3.80 -6.21
CA LYS A 465 -20.90 2.38 -5.82
C LYS A 465 -19.77 1.51 -6.38
N GLU A 466 -18.61 2.09 -6.64
CA GLU A 466 -17.46 1.34 -7.16
C GLU A 466 -16.95 0.28 -6.17
N ASN A 467 -16.97 0.60 -4.89
CA ASN A 467 -16.41 -0.24 -3.83
C ASN A 467 -17.46 -1.20 -3.25
N THR A 468 -18.18 -1.94 -4.10
CA THR A 468 -19.14 -2.96 -3.69
C THR A 468 -18.81 -4.30 -4.33
N LEU A 469 -19.10 -5.40 -3.63
CA LEU A 469 -18.90 -6.75 -4.18
C LEU A 469 -19.84 -7.02 -5.34
N HIS A 470 -21.11 -6.65 -5.21
CA HIS A 470 -22.19 -6.94 -6.14
C HIS A 470 -23.08 -5.74 -6.38
N GLY A 471 -23.86 -5.78 -7.47
CA GLY A 471 -24.82 -4.75 -7.82
C GLY A 471 -24.32 -3.78 -8.87
N GLY A 472 -25.08 -2.71 -9.07
CA GLY A 472 -24.78 -1.67 -10.06
C GLY A 472 -23.70 -0.72 -9.56
N ARG A 473 -22.75 -0.40 -10.44
CA ARG A 473 -21.70 0.61 -10.23
C ARG A 473 -21.60 1.50 -11.44
N GLY A 474 -21.35 2.78 -11.23
CA GLY A 474 -21.20 3.75 -12.29
C GLY A 474 -19.95 4.58 -12.15
N ALA A 475 -19.37 5.02 -13.25
CA ALA A 475 -18.27 5.96 -13.21
C ALA A 475 -18.33 6.95 -14.37
N ILE A 476 -17.85 8.16 -14.11
CA ILE A 476 -17.72 9.22 -15.10
C ILE A 476 -16.27 9.69 -15.07
N ASN A 477 -15.65 9.71 -16.25
CA ASN A 477 -14.29 10.21 -16.42
C ASN A 477 -14.32 11.38 -17.41
N PHE A 478 -13.68 12.50 -17.07
CA PHE A 478 -13.47 13.63 -17.94
C PHE A 478 -11.97 13.91 -18.08
N ARG A 479 -11.46 13.85 -19.30
CA ARG A 479 -10.14 14.35 -19.62
C ARG A 479 -10.26 15.76 -20.21
N LEU A 480 -9.68 16.71 -19.52
CA LEU A 480 -9.59 18.12 -19.93
C LEU A 480 -8.19 18.39 -20.47
N GLY A 481 -8.08 19.01 -21.64
CA GLY A 481 -6.80 19.28 -22.29
C GLY A 481 -6.96 19.46 -23.79
N PHE A 482 -5.88 19.33 -24.54
CA PHE A 482 -5.86 19.55 -26.01
C PHE A 482 -6.78 18.56 -26.75
N ASN A 483 -6.77 17.28 -26.35
CA ASN A 483 -7.67 16.25 -26.88
C ASN A 483 -8.66 15.82 -25.80
N PRO A 484 -9.77 16.57 -25.58
CA PRO A 484 -10.72 16.28 -24.53
C PRO A 484 -11.47 14.98 -24.81
N ASN A 485 -11.71 14.21 -23.75
CA ASN A 485 -12.56 13.04 -23.82
C ASN A 485 -13.46 12.90 -22.58
N ALA A 486 -14.54 12.14 -22.73
CA ALA A 486 -15.41 11.75 -21.66
C ALA A 486 -15.73 10.25 -21.80
N ASN A 487 -15.78 9.56 -20.69
CA ASN A 487 -16.22 8.17 -20.62
C ASN A 487 -17.28 8.03 -19.52
N PHE A 488 -18.41 7.46 -19.87
CA PHE A 488 -19.47 7.10 -18.94
C PHE A 488 -19.56 5.58 -18.93
N SER A 489 -19.35 4.99 -17.76
CA SER A 489 -19.39 3.55 -17.58
C SER A 489 -20.45 3.15 -16.58
N TYR A 490 -21.15 2.08 -16.87
CA TYR A 490 -22.06 1.41 -15.94
C TYR A 490 -21.76 -0.07 -15.99
N GLY A 491 -21.57 -0.69 -14.83
CA GLY A 491 -21.37 -2.11 -14.70
C GLY A 491 -22.37 -2.69 -13.69
N TYR A 492 -22.81 -3.92 -13.92
CA TYR A 492 -23.61 -4.68 -12.98
C TYR A 492 -22.91 -6.00 -12.67
N VAL A 493 -22.50 -6.18 -11.41
CA VAL A 493 -21.82 -7.39 -10.92
C VAL A 493 -22.87 -8.32 -10.35
N PHE A 494 -23.14 -9.41 -11.05
CA PHE A 494 -24.03 -10.46 -10.58
C PHE A 494 -23.33 -11.42 -9.63
N ARG A 495 -24.02 -12.00 -8.66
CA ARG A 495 -23.42 -13.00 -7.75
C ARG A 495 -23.01 -14.29 -8.45
N ASN A 496 -23.80 -14.76 -9.40
CA ASN A 496 -23.63 -16.07 -10.06
C ASN A 496 -23.45 -16.00 -11.57
N PHE A 497 -23.37 -14.81 -12.15
CA PHE A 497 -23.26 -14.59 -13.60
C PHE A 497 -22.06 -13.70 -13.94
N PRO A 498 -21.62 -13.69 -15.20
CA PRO A 498 -20.66 -12.71 -15.68
C PRO A 498 -21.14 -11.28 -15.44
N ARG A 499 -20.19 -10.38 -15.20
CA ARG A 499 -20.46 -8.94 -15.09
C ARG A 499 -20.94 -8.39 -16.44
N LEU A 500 -21.95 -7.54 -16.41
CA LEU A 500 -22.36 -6.74 -17.57
C LEU A 500 -21.76 -5.35 -17.49
N ASP A 501 -21.00 -4.94 -18.49
CA ASP A 501 -20.44 -3.59 -18.62
C ASP A 501 -21.04 -2.87 -19.83
N VAL A 502 -21.46 -1.63 -19.62
CA VAL A 502 -21.90 -0.71 -20.68
C VAL A 502 -21.06 0.56 -20.60
N ASN A 503 -20.40 0.94 -21.68
CA ASN A 503 -19.51 2.08 -21.73
C ASN A 503 -19.89 2.99 -22.91
N TYR A 504 -19.96 4.28 -22.63
CA TYR A 504 -20.05 5.29 -23.67
C TYR A 504 -18.79 6.15 -23.68
N TYR A 505 -18.21 6.32 -24.84
CA TYR A 505 -16.99 7.07 -25.08
C TYR A 505 -17.25 8.27 -25.96
N PHE A 506 -16.79 9.43 -25.56
CA PHE A 506 -16.69 10.61 -26.40
C PHE A 506 -15.24 11.05 -26.48
N LYS A 507 -14.70 11.24 -27.68
CA LYS A 507 -13.35 11.78 -27.89
C LYS A 507 -13.35 12.81 -28.98
N LYS A 508 -12.67 13.94 -28.77
CA LYS A 508 -12.31 14.89 -29.82
C LYS A 508 -10.80 14.86 -29.97
N THR A 509 -10.32 14.38 -31.12
CA THR A 509 -8.89 14.15 -31.36
C THR A 509 -8.40 15.10 -32.46
N ASP A 510 -7.30 15.77 -32.20
CA ASP A 510 -6.54 16.59 -33.15
C ASP A 510 -5.09 16.11 -33.10
N VAL A 511 -4.61 15.47 -34.18
CA VAL A 511 -3.32 14.81 -34.19
C VAL A 511 -2.59 15.01 -35.50
N ASN A 512 -1.26 15.18 -35.40
CA ASN A 512 -0.41 15.17 -36.55
C ASN A 512 -0.09 13.75 -37.00
N ILE A 513 -0.19 13.50 -38.30
CA ILE A 513 0.13 12.22 -38.93
C ILE A 513 1.21 12.43 -39.97
N TYR A 514 2.17 11.53 -40.04
CA TYR A 514 3.13 11.47 -41.11
C TYR A 514 2.60 10.51 -42.17
N SER A 515 2.21 11.03 -43.34
CA SER A 515 1.72 10.21 -44.48
C SER A 515 2.83 9.71 -45.37
N ASP A 516 3.86 10.50 -45.53
CA ASP A 516 5.15 10.19 -46.17
C ASP A 516 6.28 10.59 -45.23
N LYS A 517 7.48 10.02 -45.42
CA LYS A 517 8.62 10.18 -44.52
C LYS A 517 8.96 11.62 -44.09
N ASP A 518 8.48 12.62 -44.81
CA ASP A 518 8.73 14.04 -44.54
C ASP A 518 7.47 14.94 -44.51
N SER A 519 6.29 14.48 -44.92
CA SER A 519 5.08 15.30 -44.95
C SER A 519 4.27 15.13 -43.66
N ARG A 520 4.12 16.23 -42.90
CA ARG A 520 3.31 16.32 -41.72
C ARG A 520 1.92 16.84 -42.08
N ASN A 521 0.90 15.99 -41.96
CA ASN A 521 -0.50 16.32 -42.11
C ASN A 521 -1.19 16.32 -40.74
N ASN A 522 -2.38 16.87 -40.66
CA ASN A 522 -3.16 16.92 -39.43
C ASN A 522 -4.52 16.28 -39.67
N ILE A 523 -4.91 15.38 -38.80
CA ILE A 523 -6.26 14.79 -38.75
C ILE A 523 -6.99 15.30 -37.53
N LYS A 524 -8.25 15.66 -37.72
CA LYS A 524 -9.16 16.06 -36.66
C LYS A 524 -10.44 15.31 -36.78
N PHE A 525 -10.89 14.68 -35.72
CA PHE A 525 -12.16 13.94 -35.70
C PHE A 525 -12.86 13.97 -34.35
N ILE A 526 -14.17 13.71 -34.38
CA ILE A 526 -15.00 13.42 -33.22
C ILE A 526 -15.36 11.93 -33.29
N TYR A 527 -15.14 11.23 -32.19
CA TYR A 527 -15.50 9.85 -32.04
C TYR A 527 -16.53 9.69 -30.92
N ASN A 528 -17.56 8.88 -31.17
CA ASN A 528 -18.50 8.39 -30.18
C ASN A 528 -18.52 6.86 -30.27
N GLY A 529 -18.40 6.20 -29.12
CA GLY A 529 -18.41 4.73 -29.00
C GLY A 529 -19.43 4.30 -27.95
N LEU A 530 -20.26 3.31 -28.27
CA LEU A 530 -21.10 2.62 -27.30
C LEU A 530 -20.72 1.15 -27.29
N GLU A 531 -20.32 0.65 -26.15
CA GLU A 531 -19.89 -0.75 -25.96
C GLU A 531 -20.74 -1.41 -24.88
N ALA A 532 -21.23 -2.60 -25.14
CA ALA A 532 -21.86 -3.47 -24.15
C ALA A 532 -21.20 -4.85 -24.19
N ALA A 533 -20.75 -5.32 -23.04
CA ALA A 533 -20.01 -6.57 -22.93
C ALA A 533 -20.32 -7.34 -21.65
N PHE A 534 -20.34 -8.68 -21.77
CA PHE A 534 -20.25 -9.56 -20.63
C PHE A 534 -18.77 -9.83 -20.32
N ALA A 535 -18.40 -9.68 -19.04
CA ALA A 535 -17.04 -9.89 -18.57
C ALA A 535 -17.00 -10.99 -17.51
N ASN A 536 -15.94 -11.83 -17.57
CA ASN A 536 -15.77 -12.94 -16.65
C ASN A 536 -15.28 -12.44 -15.27
N LEU A 537 -15.92 -12.92 -14.18
CA LEU A 537 -15.51 -12.65 -12.80
C LEU A 537 -14.53 -13.69 -12.23
N LYS A 538 -14.41 -14.86 -12.83
CA LYS A 538 -13.62 -15.98 -12.27
C LYS A 538 -12.14 -15.65 -12.10
N TYR A 539 -11.57 -14.81 -12.97
CA TYR A 539 -10.15 -14.41 -12.95
C TYR A 539 -9.99 -12.96 -12.50
N PHE A 540 -10.71 -12.59 -11.48
CA PHE A 540 -10.90 -11.26 -10.95
C PHE A 540 -9.61 -10.44 -10.71
N ARG A 541 -8.48 -11.08 -10.38
CA ARG A 541 -7.23 -10.41 -10.01
C ARG A 541 -6.33 -10.05 -11.19
N THR A 542 -6.09 -11.03 -12.03
CA THR A 542 -5.04 -10.94 -13.06
C THR A 542 -5.57 -11.03 -14.47
N PHE A 543 -6.77 -11.56 -14.66
CA PHE A 543 -7.32 -11.87 -15.97
C PHE A 543 -8.76 -11.37 -16.10
N ASP A 544 -9.06 -10.70 -17.21
CA ASP A 544 -10.41 -10.26 -17.60
C ASP A 544 -10.67 -10.72 -19.03
N ALA A 545 -11.79 -11.41 -19.26
CA ALA A 545 -12.24 -11.84 -20.56
C ALA A 545 -13.62 -11.23 -20.84
N ARG A 546 -13.79 -10.65 -22.01
CA ARG A 546 -15.00 -9.96 -22.43
C ARG A 546 -15.51 -10.46 -23.76
N LEU A 547 -16.82 -10.54 -23.90
CA LEU A 547 -17.52 -10.76 -25.14
C LEU A 547 -18.60 -9.70 -25.28
N GLY A 548 -18.60 -8.95 -26.36
CA GLY A 548 -19.49 -7.81 -26.46
C GLY A 548 -19.77 -7.33 -27.88
N VAL A 549 -20.58 -6.28 -27.93
CA VAL A 549 -20.90 -5.54 -29.14
C VAL A 549 -20.44 -4.09 -28.98
N ARG A 550 -20.02 -3.46 -30.07
CA ARG A 550 -19.57 -2.08 -30.08
C ARG A 550 -20.12 -1.36 -31.31
N LEU A 551 -20.70 -0.18 -31.06
CA LEU A 551 -21.12 0.77 -32.07
C LEU A 551 -20.17 1.95 -32.08
N ASP A 552 -19.42 2.13 -33.15
CA ASP A 552 -18.48 3.23 -33.36
C ASP A 552 -19.09 4.25 -34.30
N ASN A 553 -18.94 5.54 -33.99
CA ASN A 553 -19.30 6.65 -34.86
C ASN A 553 -18.14 7.63 -34.99
N TYR A 554 -17.69 7.86 -36.21
CA TYR A 554 -16.61 8.79 -36.52
C TYR A 554 -17.11 9.93 -37.42
N LYS A 555 -16.80 11.18 -37.02
CA LYS A 555 -17.00 12.37 -37.82
C LYS A 555 -15.66 13.08 -38.02
N PHE A 556 -15.09 12.98 -39.21
CA PHE A 556 -13.85 13.66 -39.55
C PHE A 556 -14.11 15.13 -39.87
N LEU A 557 -13.28 16.00 -39.31
CA LEU A 557 -13.32 17.46 -39.51
C LEU A 557 -12.16 17.96 -40.37
N ARG A 558 -11.05 17.16 -40.42
CA ARG A 558 -9.88 17.43 -41.27
C ARG A 558 -9.27 16.08 -41.70
N PHE A 559 -8.78 16.03 -42.92
CA PHE A 559 -8.31 14.83 -43.61
C PHE A 559 -6.89 14.97 -44.11
N LEU A 560 -6.23 13.83 -44.41
CA LEU A 560 -4.87 13.79 -44.94
C LEU A 560 -4.80 14.30 -46.41
N THR A 561 -5.81 13.98 -47.23
CA THR A 561 -5.86 14.33 -48.65
C THR A 561 -7.24 14.83 -49.04
N GLU A 562 -7.33 15.62 -50.14
CA GLU A 562 -8.60 16.09 -50.69
C GLU A 562 -9.53 14.93 -51.13
N LYS A 563 -8.95 13.85 -51.67
CA LYS A 563 -9.69 12.65 -52.06
C LYS A 563 -10.37 11.96 -50.85
N GLU A 564 -9.72 11.92 -49.70
CA GLU A 564 -10.30 11.41 -48.44
C GLU A 564 -11.38 12.34 -47.92
N LYS A 565 -11.25 13.65 -48.12
CA LYS A 565 -12.23 14.65 -47.76
C LYS A 565 -13.54 14.43 -48.52
N GLU A 566 -13.51 14.22 -49.83
CA GLU A 566 -14.68 13.97 -50.67
C GLU A 566 -15.44 12.70 -50.21
N VAL A 567 -14.74 11.66 -49.82
CA VAL A 567 -15.34 10.38 -49.41
C VAL A 567 -15.86 10.38 -47.97
N ASN A 568 -15.29 11.21 -47.06
CA ASN A 568 -15.46 11.08 -45.61
C ASN A 568 -16.12 12.29 -44.93
N THR A 569 -16.77 13.21 -45.64
CA THR A 569 -17.41 14.42 -45.10
C THR A 569 -18.58 14.15 -44.15
N LYS A 570 -19.26 12.99 -44.27
CA LYS A 570 -20.38 12.59 -43.39
C LYS A 570 -19.91 11.70 -42.25
N ALA A 571 -20.62 11.79 -41.10
CA ALA A 571 -20.42 10.86 -40.02
C ALA A 571 -20.71 9.42 -40.46
N LYS A 572 -19.85 8.48 -40.03
CA LYS A 572 -19.97 7.06 -40.37
C LYS A 572 -20.08 6.23 -39.09
N SER A 573 -20.99 5.32 -39.07
CA SER A 573 -21.21 4.42 -37.94
C SER A 573 -20.93 2.97 -38.35
N TYR A 574 -20.38 2.21 -37.41
CA TYR A 574 -19.95 0.81 -37.60
C TYR A 574 -20.40 -0.02 -36.40
N LEU A 575 -20.96 -1.19 -36.67
CA LEU A 575 -21.33 -2.16 -35.65
C LEU A 575 -20.36 -3.35 -35.73
N SER A 576 -19.78 -3.70 -34.59
CA SER A 576 -18.89 -4.84 -34.45
C SER A 576 -19.28 -5.73 -33.27
N VAL A 577 -18.94 -7.02 -33.37
CA VAL A 577 -18.85 -7.93 -32.24
C VAL A 577 -17.38 -8.15 -31.92
N PHE A 578 -17.06 -8.33 -30.67
CA PHE A 578 -15.68 -8.53 -30.26
C PHE A 578 -15.55 -9.52 -29.09
N THR A 579 -14.40 -10.15 -29.02
CA THR A 579 -13.91 -10.82 -27.82
C THR A 579 -12.59 -10.20 -27.43
N GLU A 580 -12.37 -10.04 -26.14
CA GLU A 580 -11.15 -9.47 -25.58
C GLU A 580 -10.71 -10.25 -24.36
N ALA A 581 -9.42 -10.55 -24.27
CA ALA A 581 -8.80 -11.16 -23.11
C ALA A 581 -7.61 -10.29 -22.67
N GLN A 582 -7.51 -10.00 -21.40
CA GLN A 582 -6.46 -9.18 -20.81
C GLN A 582 -5.92 -9.83 -19.55
N MET A 583 -4.61 -9.73 -19.34
CA MET A 583 -3.94 -10.17 -18.12
C MET A 583 -2.89 -9.15 -17.70
N ASP A 584 -2.79 -8.87 -16.41
CA ASP A 584 -1.72 -8.06 -15.84
C ASP A 584 -1.42 -8.51 -14.40
N ASN A 585 -0.26 -9.15 -14.22
CA ASN A 585 0.24 -9.60 -12.93
C ASN A 585 1.58 -8.94 -12.56
N ARG A 586 1.93 -7.82 -13.22
CA ARG A 586 3.15 -7.07 -12.88
C ARG A 586 3.07 -6.53 -11.46
N ASP A 587 4.21 -6.48 -10.80
CA ASP A 587 4.38 -5.97 -9.43
C ASP A 587 4.25 -4.45 -9.32
N ASP A 588 4.58 -3.70 -10.37
CA ASP A 588 4.47 -2.24 -10.47
C ASP A 588 3.99 -1.83 -11.85
N GLN A 589 3.26 -0.73 -11.96
CA GLN A 589 2.74 -0.22 -13.24
C GLN A 589 3.84 0.42 -14.10
N SER A 590 4.61 1.34 -13.50
CA SER A 590 5.54 2.20 -14.23
C SER A 590 6.95 1.65 -14.29
N PHE A 591 7.38 0.93 -13.26
CA PHE A 591 8.74 0.40 -13.12
C PHE A 591 8.72 -1.07 -12.65
N PRO A 592 8.00 -1.95 -13.37
CA PRO A 592 7.84 -3.33 -12.93
C PRO A 592 9.17 -4.08 -12.88
N THR A 593 9.36 -4.92 -11.87
CA THR A 593 10.55 -5.79 -11.75
C THR A 593 10.25 -7.23 -12.13
N ASN A 594 8.96 -7.59 -12.13
CA ASN A 594 8.50 -8.92 -12.46
C ASN A 594 7.08 -8.89 -13.03
N GLY A 595 6.72 -9.94 -13.77
CA GLY A 595 5.35 -10.15 -14.23
C GLY A 595 5.18 -9.98 -15.74
N ILE A 596 3.94 -10.20 -16.18
CA ILE A 596 3.53 -10.17 -17.58
C ILE A 596 2.25 -9.34 -17.70
N GLN A 597 2.18 -8.56 -18.77
CA GLN A 597 0.96 -7.93 -19.23
C GLN A 597 0.64 -8.40 -20.63
N THR A 598 -0.61 -8.74 -20.93
CA THR A 598 -1.05 -9.09 -22.27
C THR A 598 -2.49 -8.63 -22.51
N LYS A 599 -2.78 -8.32 -23.76
CA LYS A 599 -4.12 -8.01 -24.25
C LYS A 599 -4.27 -8.58 -25.64
N VAL A 600 -5.36 -9.31 -25.85
CA VAL A 600 -5.75 -9.82 -27.18
C VAL A 600 -7.19 -9.41 -27.42
N ARG A 601 -7.46 -8.80 -28.56
CA ARG A 601 -8.83 -8.43 -29.00
C ARG A 601 -9.03 -8.89 -30.42
N ALA A 602 -10.09 -9.66 -30.66
CA ALA A 602 -10.59 -9.98 -31.99
C ALA A 602 -11.95 -9.30 -32.18
N ALA A 603 -12.11 -8.59 -33.27
CA ALA A 603 -13.35 -7.88 -33.62
C ALA A 603 -13.77 -8.17 -35.04
N TYR A 604 -15.06 -8.40 -35.25
CA TYR A 604 -15.68 -8.53 -36.56
C TYR A 604 -16.64 -7.36 -36.78
N TYR A 605 -16.29 -6.50 -37.71
CA TYR A 605 -17.08 -5.32 -38.13
C TYR A 605 -18.09 -5.80 -39.18
N MET A 606 -19.33 -6.01 -38.73
CA MET A 606 -20.37 -6.68 -39.53
C MET A 606 -21.19 -5.71 -40.35
N LEU A 607 -21.44 -4.49 -39.88
CA LEU A 607 -22.27 -3.49 -40.50
C LEU A 607 -21.62 -2.12 -40.49
N GLY A 608 -21.72 -1.40 -41.62
CA GLY A 608 -21.48 0.03 -41.72
C GLY A 608 -22.76 0.72 -42.21
N PHE A 609 -23.23 1.73 -41.47
CA PHE A 609 -24.44 2.44 -41.77
C PHE A 609 -24.25 3.52 -42.88
N HIS A 610 -23.57 3.13 -43.96
CA HIS A 610 -23.27 3.98 -45.12
C HIS A 610 -22.99 3.09 -46.35
N GLY A 611 -23.12 3.66 -47.54
CA GLY A 611 -22.92 2.90 -48.80
C GLY A 611 -21.47 2.48 -48.99
N GLY A 612 -21.27 1.28 -49.58
CA GLY A 612 -19.94 0.76 -49.93
C GLY A 612 -19.16 0.05 -48.83
N PHE A 613 -19.70 -0.04 -47.64
CA PHE A 613 -19.07 -0.79 -46.53
C PHE A 613 -18.90 -2.29 -46.89
N LYS A 614 -17.77 -2.85 -46.55
CA LYS A 614 -17.50 -4.28 -46.63
C LYS A 614 -17.05 -4.78 -45.24
N ALA A 615 -17.73 -5.83 -44.76
CA ALA A 615 -17.39 -6.43 -43.47
C ALA A 615 -15.96 -6.94 -43.47
N PHE A 616 -15.26 -6.75 -42.34
CA PHE A 616 -13.87 -7.17 -42.13
C PHE A 616 -13.64 -7.61 -40.70
N ALA A 617 -12.56 -8.36 -40.47
CA ALA A 617 -12.11 -8.72 -39.11
C ALA A 617 -10.79 -8.02 -38.78
N SER A 618 -10.61 -7.72 -37.50
CA SER A 618 -9.36 -7.19 -36.98
C SER A 618 -8.94 -7.95 -35.74
N ILE A 619 -7.68 -8.36 -35.69
CA ILE A 619 -7.07 -9.01 -34.53
C ILE A 619 -5.96 -8.09 -34.04
N TYR A 620 -6.03 -7.74 -32.78
CA TYR A 620 -5.01 -6.98 -32.06
C TYR A 620 -4.44 -7.83 -30.92
N GLY A 621 -3.14 -7.79 -30.73
CA GLY A 621 -2.49 -8.44 -29.61
C GLY A 621 -1.26 -7.68 -29.13
N ASN A 622 -1.08 -7.63 -27.82
CA ASN A 622 0.16 -7.25 -27.20
C ASN A 622 0.56 -8.27 -26.12
N ILE A 623 1.85 -8.38 -25.88
CA ILE A 623 2.43 -9.06 -24.73
C ILE A 623 3.69 -8.34 -24.32
N SER A 624 3.83 -8.09 -23.02
CA SER A 624 4.99 -7.48 -22.40
C SER A 624 5.38 -8.31 -21.19
N GLY A 625 6.62 -8.76 -21.13
CA GLY A 625 7.19 -9.46 -19.97
C GLY A 625 8.25 -8.63 -19.30
N VAL A 626 8.54 -8.91 -18.04
CA VAL A 626 9.62 -8.27 -17.28
C VAL A 626 10.51 -9.34 -16.68
N TRP A 627 11.80 -9.26 -16.96
CA TRP A 627 12.81 -10.13 -16.41
C TRP A 627 13.93 -9.30 -15.78
N SER A 628 14.16 -9.48 -14.48
CA SER A 628 15.20 -8.76 -13.73
C SER A 628 16.32 -9.73 -13.33
N PRO A 629 17.36 -9.89 -14.15
CA PRO A 629 18.49 -10.78 -13.86
C PRO A 629 19.35 -10.26 -12.68
N ALA A 630 19.22 -8.99 -12.32
CA ALA A 630 19.85 -8.37 -11.17
C ALA A 630 18.94 -7.31 -10.57
N GLU A 631 19.12 -7.00 -9.29
CA GLU A 631 18.28 -6.05 -8.53
C GLU A 631 18.14 -4.67 -9.20
N LYS A 632 19.20 -4.21 -9.87
CA LYS A 632 19.21 -2.90 -10.53
C LYS A 632 18.93 -2.95 -12.03
N PHE A 633 18.79 -4.12 -12.63
CA PHE A 633 18.67 -4.28 -14.07
C PHE A 633 17.45 -5.09 -14.46
N ALA A 634 16.68 -4.58 -15.43
CA ALA A 634 15.54 -5.28 -15.99
C ALA A 634 15.53 -5.23 -17.51
N VAL A 635 15.11 -6.32 -18.14
CA VAL A 635 14.85 -6.46 -19.57
C VAL A 635 13.36 -6.62 -19.76
N ILE A 636 12.77 -5.80 -20.62
CA ILE A 636 11.32 -5.72 -20.84
C ILE A 636 11.02 -5.95 -22.31
N PRO A 637 10.97 -7.23 -22.77
CA PRO A 637 10.55 -7.56 -24.12
C PRO A 637 9.04 -7.31 -24.29
N GLN A 638 8.68 -6.74 -25.44
CA GLN A 638 7.30 -6.42 -25.80
C GLN A 638 7.05 -6.81 -27.26
N LEU A 639 5.90 -7.37 -27.53
CA LEU A 639 5.43 -7.69 -28.87
C LEU A 639 4.05 -7.07 -29.07
N TYR A 640 3.87 -6.38 -30.17
CA TYR A 640 2.58 -5.84 -30.59
C TYR A 640 2.28 -6.33 -32.01
N THR A 641 1.03 -6.70 -32.25
CA THR A 641 0.59 -7.09 -33.59
C THR A 641 -0.84 -6.59 -33.84
N ARG A 642 -1.11 -6.22 -35.08
CA ARG A 642 -2.45 -5.97 -35.55
C ARG A 642 -2.60 -6.44 -36.99
N ILE A 643 -3.64 -7.24 -37.22
CA ILE A 643 -3.94 -7.85 -38.51
C ILE A 643 -5.37 -7.52 -38.87
N ASN A 644 -5.56 -6.81 -39.98
CA ASN A 644 -6.86 -6.58 -40.58
C ASN A 644 -7.03 -7.55 -41.73
N ILE A 645 -8.09 -8.37 -41.65
CA ILE A 645 -8.39 -9.43 -42.62
C ILE A 645 -9.44 -8.89 -43.59
N LYS A 646 -9.11 -8.77 -44.81
CA LYS A 646 -9.74 -8.35 -46.07
C LYS A 646 -9.16 -7.07 -46.67
N ASN A 647 -9.32 -6.89 -47.99
CA ASN A 647 -8.59 -5.88 -48.79
C ASN A 647 -9.20 -4.47 -48.81
N LYS A 648 -10.29 -4.22 -48.10
CA LYS A 648 -10.89 -2.85 -47.99
C LYS A 648 -11.46 -2.66 -46.59
N TYR A 649 -10.73 -1.97 -45.75
CA TYR A 649 -11.19 -1.38 -44.50
C TYR A 649 -11.09 0.16 -44.61
N GLU A 650 -11.81 0.82 -43.78
CA GLU A 650 -11.94 2.28 -43.88
C GLU A 650 -10.93 3.01 -43.00
N PHE A 651 -10.72 4.28 -43.31
CA PHE A 651 -9.75 5.17 -42.67
C PHE A 651 -9.72 5.10 -41.13
N PRO A 652 -10.82 5.03 -40.36
CA PRO A 652 -10.77 4.93 -38.90
C PRO A 652 -10.04 3.66 -38.41
N TYR A 653 -9.95 2.63 -39.23
CA TYR A 653 -9.40 1.32 -38.86
C TYR A 653 -8.03 0.99 -39.47
N TYR A 654 -7.38 1.99 -40.05
CA TYR A 654 -5.99 1.84 -40.52
C TYR A 654 -5.05 1.50 -39.35
N ASN A 655 -3.91 0.91 -39.66
CA ASN A 655 -2.89 0.64 -38.67
C ASN A 655 -2.08 1.89 -38.35
N TYR A 656 -2.32 2.47 -37.20
CA TYR A 656 -1.64 3.64 -36.68
C TYR A 656 -0.48 3.23 -35.78
N VAL A 657 0.71 3.80 -36.03
CA VAL A 657 1.94 3.47 -35.30
C VAL A 657 2.70 4.74 -34.94
N GLY A 658 3.18 4.84 -33.72
CA GLY A 658 4.03 5.92 -33.25
C GLY A 658 3.81 6.29 -31.79
N GLY A 659 4.66 7.18 -31.29
CA GLY A 659 4.67 7.56 -29.88
C GLY A 659 5.22 6.48 -28.95
N SER A 660 5.22 6.79 -27.66
CA SER A 660 5.74 5.88 -26.62
C SER A 660 4.65 5.00 -26.01
N GLU A 661 3.38 5.39 -26.16
CA GLU A 661 2.24 4.82 -25.44
C GLU A 661 1.21 4.18 -26.40
N GLU A 662 0.61 3.06 -25.96
CA GLU A 662 -0.46 2.38 -26.67
C GLU A 662 -1.78 3.17 -26.61
N GLY A 663 -2.55 3.20 -27.72
CA GLY A 663 -3.90 3.77 -27.76
C GLY A 663 -3.97 5.28 -27.56
N ARG A 664 -2.90 6.00 -27.76
CA ARG A 664 -2.81 7.44 -27.45
C ARG A 664 -3.85 8.30 -28.17
N TYR A 665 -3.87 8.29 -29.49
CA TYR A 665 -4.79 9.09 -30.31
C TYR A 665 -5.98 8.31 -30.80
N VAL A 666 -5.74 7.06 -31.19
CA VAL A 666 -6.79 6.09 -31.54
C VAL A 666 -6.58 4.82 -30.72
N ASP A 667 -7.67 4.16 -30.30
CA ASP A 667 -7.64 3.04 -29.34
C ASP A 667 -6.72 1.87 -29.75
N HIS A 668 -6.43 1.73 -31.04
CA HIS A 668 -5.62 0.65 -31.60
C HIS A 668 -4.25 1.13 -32.13
N GLN A 669 -3.80 2.30 -31.74
CA GLN A 669 -2.45 2.78 -32.05
C GLN A 669 -1.42 1.91 -31.35
N ILE A 670 -0.41 1.47 -32.12
CA ILE A 670 0.70 0.67 -31.62
C ILE A 670 1.90 1.61 -31.33
N PRO A 671 2.53 1.52 -30.16
CA PRO A 671 3.66 2.36 -29.82
C PRO A 671 4.91 1.97 -30.62
N PHE A 672 5.66 2.98 -31.08
CA PHE A 672 6.96 2.82 -31.73
C PHE A 672 7.85 4.02 -31.43
N VAL A 673 8.87 3.82 -30.60
CA VAL A 673 9.84 4.86 -30.26
C VAL A 673 10.71 5.16 -31.47
N GLY A 674 10.70 6.40 -31.94
CA GLY A 674 11.36 6.83 -33.18
C GLY A 674 10.40 7.43 -34.21
N ILE A 675 9.07 7.32 -33.99
CA ILE A 675 8.05 8.00 -34.77
C ILE A 675 7.25 8.91 -33.83
N ASN A 676 7.34 10.22 -34.01
CA ASN A 676 6.54 11.19 -33.25
C ASN A 676 5.06 11.14 -33.69
N TYR A 677 4.16 11.40 -32.77
CA TYR A 677 2.71 11.36 -32.98
C TYR A 677 2.24 10.01 -33.51
N THR A 678 1.95 9.89 -34.79
CA THR A 678 1.51 8.65 -35.42
C THR A 678 1.76 8.66 -36.95
N SER A 679 1.86 7.47 -37.52
CA SER A 679 1.93 7.23 -38.96
C SER A 679 1.05 6.07 -39.33
N VAL A 680 0.67 5.95 -40.62
CA VAL A 680 -0.19 4.89 -41.15
C VAL A 680 0.67 3.81 -41.81
N PHE A 681 0.35 2.55 -41.54
CA PHE A 681 1.03 1.38 -42.07
C PHE A 681 0.03 0.38 -42.70
N ASP A 682 0.55 -0.67 -43.33
CA ASP A 682 -0.21 -1.69 -44.05
C ASP A 682 -1.14 -2.52 -43.14
N ASN A 683 -1.93 -3.42 -43.74
CA ASN A 683 -2.98 -4.22 -43.12
C ASN A 683 -2.51 -5.14 -42.01
N SER A 684 -1.31 -5.68 -42.13
CA SER A 684 -0.69 -6.59 -41.16
C SER A 684 0.57 -5.94 -40.60
N LEU A 685 0.66 -5.89 -39.28
CA LEU A 685 1.69 -5.18 -38.54
C LEU A 685 2.23 -6.02 -37.39
N LEU A 686 3.55 -6.05 -37.26
CA LEU A 686 4.26 -6.64 -36.14
C LEU A 686 5.31 -5.65 -35.63
N VAL A 687 5.31 -5.37 -34.34
CA VAL A 687 6.34 -4.59 -33.66
C VAL A 687 6.96 -5.43 -32.54
N LEU A 688 8.27 -5.56 -32.58
CA LEU A 688 9.09 -6.11 -31.50
C LEU A 688 9.78 -4.93 -30.82
N ARG A 689 9.65 -4.80 -29.52
CA ARG A 689 10.31 -3.77 -28.71
C ARG A 689 11.01 -4.43 -27.52
N THR A 690 12.18 -3.95 -27.16
CA THR A 690 12.85 -4.35 -25.92
C THR A 690 13.40 -3.10 -25.24
N ASP A 691 13.03 -2.95 -23.98
CA ASP A 691 13.52 -1.87 -23.13
C ASP A 691 14.51 -2.48 -22.11
N PHE A 692 15.75 -2.01 -22.14
CA PHE A 692 16.78 -2.34 -21.15
C PHE A 692 16.81 -1.23 -20.12
N ARG A 693 16.45 -1.55 -18.88
CA ARG A 693 16.33 -0.58 -17.78
C ARG A 693 17.41 -0.80 -16.73
N TYR A 694 18.07 0.28 -16.34
CA TYR A 694 19.03 0.30 -15.26
C TYR A 694 18.62 1.30 -14.17
N ASN A 695 18.49 0.83 -12.92
CA ASN A 695 18.22 1.63 -11.73
C ASN A 695 19.56 2.07 -11.11
N PHE A 696 20.07 3.24 -11.48
CA PHE A 696 21.40 3.69 -11.04
C PHE A 696 21.38 4.42 -9.68
N ALA A 697 20.20 4.95 -9.25
CA ALA A 697 20.01 5.56 -7.94
C ALA A 697 18.54 5.40 -7.51
N LYS A 698 18.25 5.61 -6.23
CA LYS A 698 16.88 5.51 -5.69
C LYS A 698 15.91 6.38 -6.50
N LYS A 699 14.87 5.75 -7.11
CA LYS A 699 13.86 6.38 -7.97
C LYS A 699 14.35 6.89 -9.33
N HIS A 700 15.61 6.64 -9.73
CA HIS A 700 16.20 7.10 -10.98
C HIS A 700 16.50 5.93 -11.92
N TYR A 701 16.01 6.01 -13.13
CA TYR A 701 16.08 4.92 -14.11
C TYR A 701 16.59 5.44 -15.45
N ALA A 702 17.50 4.70 -16.06
CA ALA A 702 17.95 4.90 -17.43
C ALA A 702 17.47 3.75 -18.31
N TYR A 703 17.10 4.05 -19.55
CA TYR A 703 16.65 3.04 -20.52
C TYR A 703 17.38 3.16 -21.82
N ILE A 704 17.66 2.00 -22.43
CA ILE A 704 17.96 1.83 -23.84
C ILE A 704 16.77 1.10 -24.45
N ILE A 705 16.16 1.69 -25.47
CA ILE A 705 14.95 1.15 -26.14
C ILE A 705 15.33 0.80 -27.58
N ALA A 706 14.99 -0.40 -27.99
CA ALA A 706 15.12 -0.87 -29.37
C ALA A 706 13.78 -1.38 -29.89
N ASN A 707 13.35 -0.90 -31.05
CA ASN A 707 12.15 -1.37 -31.71
C ASN A 707 12.47 -1.86 -33.12
N TYR A 708 11.73 -2.87 -33.55
CA TYR A 708 11.75 -3.37 -34.92
C TYR A 708 10.32 -3.56 -35.42
N LEU A 709 9.95 -2.94 -36.54
CA LEU A 709 8.62 -3.00 -37.13
C LEU A 709 8.67 -3.68 -38.47
N ARG A 710 7.70 -4.54 -38.69
CA ARG A 710 7.40 -5.09 -40.01
C ARG A 710 5.92 -4.88 -40.33
N SER A 711 5.64 -4.52 -41.58
CA SER A 711 4.30 -4.37 -42.09
C SER A 711 4.18 -5.02 -43.48
N GLY A 712 2.98 -5.40 -43.83
CA GLY A 712 2.69 -5.99 -45.13
C GLY A 712 1.20 -6.01 -45.42
N HIS A 713 0.85 -6.09 -46.70
CA HIS A 713 -0.54 -6.13 -47.12
C HIS A 713 -1.25 -7.41 -46.62
N GLU A 714 -0.50 -8.51 -46.52
CA GLU A 714 -0.93 -9.80 -45.97
C GLU A 714 0.04 -10.27 -44.88
N VAL A 715 -0.39 -11.20 -44.05
CA VAL A 715 0.42 -11.82 -42.98
C VAL A 715 1.70 -12.45 -43.54
N GLY A 716 1.60 -13.12 -44.69
CA GLY A 716 2.74 -13.72 -45.37
C GLY A 716 3.82 -12.69 -45.75
N ASN A 717 3.39 -11.54 -46.26
CA ASN A 717 4.30 -10.43 -46.59
C ASN A 717 4.94 -9.81 -45.37
N MET A 718 4.19 -9.62 -44.27
CA MET A 718 4.68 -9.14 -42.99
C MET A 718 5.75 -10.09 -42.41
N LEU A 719 5.57 -11.39 -42.49
CA LEU A 719 6.49 -12.39 -41.96
C LEU A 719 7.67 -12.71 -42.94
N SER A 720 7.56 -12.34 -44.23
CA SER A 720 8.59 -12.61 -45.24
C SER A 720 9.84 -11.74 -45.00
N PHE A 721 11.02 -12.35 -44.91
CA PHE A 721 12.30 -11.63 -44.74
C PHE A 721 12.81 -10.97 -46.06
N LYS A 722 12.02 -11.00 -47.14
CA LYS A 722 12.38 -10.35 -48.42
C LYS A 722 12.33 -8.82 -48.38
N HIS A 723 11.60 -8.22 -47.41
CA HIS A 723 11.52 -6.78 -47.25
C HIS A 723 12.20 -6.35 -45.96
N SER A 724 12.96 -5.23 -46.01
CA SER A 724 13.60 -4.64 -44.84
C SER A 724 12.54 -4.12 -43.84
N GLY A 725 12.69 -4.45 -42.57
CA GLY A 725 11.89 -3.84 -41.50
C GLY A 725 12.39 -2.45 -41.14
N LEU A 726 11.64 -1.75 -40.31
CA LEU A 726 11.95 -0.44 -39.78
C LEU A 726 12.55 -0.57 -38.38
N TRP A 727 13.70 0.07 -38.15
CA TRP A 727 14.33 0.14 -36.82
C TRP A 727 14.08 1.47 -36.16
N GLY A 728 13.89 1.45 -34.83
CA GLY A 728 13.82 2.61 -33.98
C GLY A 728 14.59 2.42 -32.69
N PHE A 729 15.24 3.47 -32.21
CA PHE A 729 16.06 3.46 -31.00
C PHE A 729 15.73 4.66 -30.13
N GLY A 730 15.80 4.49 -28.82
CA GLY A 730 15.60 5.56 -27.84
C GLY A 730 16.53 5.41 -26.63
N LEU A 731 16.95 6.56 -26.12
CA LEU A 731 17.58 6.69 -24.81
C LEU A 731 16.60 7.45 -23.91
N GLN A 732 16.28 6.90 -22.76
CA GLN A 732 15.31 7.52 -21.85
C GLN A 732 15.89 7.60 -20.45
N TYR A 733 15.68 8.74 -19.81
CA TYR A 733 15.79 8.92 -18.38
C TYR A 733 14.40 9.00 -17.78
N SER A 734 14.18 8.33 -16.62
CA SER A 734 12.93 8.43 -15.88
C SER A 734 13.19 8.60 -14.39
N TYR A 735 12.32 9.38 -13.75
CA TYR A 735 12.31 9.58 -12.30
C TYR A 735 10.92 9.31 -11.74
N ARG A 736 10.85 8.53 -10.66
CA ARG A 736 9.59 8.20 -9.98
C ARG A 736 9.14 9.36 -9.09
N THR A 737 8.14 10.12 -9.51
CA THR A 737 7.51 11.17 -8.72
C THR A 737 6.24 10.65 -8.02
N LYS A 738 5.66 11.45 -7.13
CA LYS A 738 4.38 11.15 -6.48
C LYS A 738 3.17 11.25 -7.43
N ILE A 739 3.27 12.01 -8.50
CA ILE A 739 2.21 12.23 -9.49
C ILE A 739 2.37 11.38 -10.76
N GLY A 740 3.27 10.39 -10.72
CA GLY A 740 3.60 9.51 -11.83
C GLY A 740 5.03 9.71 -12.34
N PRO A 741 5.45 8.97 -13.37
CA PRO A 741 6.80 9.07 -13.89
C PRO A 741 7.07 10.41 -14.58
N LEU A 742 8.22 11.02 -14.31
CA LEU A 742 8.83 12.04 -15.14
C LEU A 742 9.79 11.33 -16.10
N SER A 743 9.57 11.43 -17.41
CA SER A 743 10.36 10.73 -18.41
C SER A 743 10.82 11.68 -19.52
N PHE A 744 12.12 11.63 -19.85
CA PHE A 744 12.70 12.32 -20.98
C PHE A 744 13.33 11.29 -21.91
N ASN A 745 12.91 11.30 -23.18
CA ASN A 745 13.33 10.36 -24.21
C ASN A 745 13.90 11.11 -25.41
N ILE A 746 15.04 10.67 -25.91
CA ILE A 746 15.62 11.08 -27.19
C ILE A 746 15.58 9.85 -28.09
N HIS A 747 15.06 9.99 -29.30
CA HIS A 747 14.84 8.85 -30.17
C HIS A 747 15.14 9.14 -31.65
N TRP A 748 15.38 8.07 -32.39
CA TRP A 748 15.66 8.07 -33.82
C TRP A 748 15.09 6.80 -34.46
N SER A 749 14.74 6.87 -35.74
CA SER A 749 14.35 5.71 -36.54
C SER A 749 14.73 5.85 -38.03
N ASP A 750 14.77 4.72 -38.71
CA ASP A 750 14.92 4.63 -40.15
C ASP A 750 13.78 5.28 -40.92
N TYR A 751 12.64 5.49 -40.29
CA TYR A 751 11.46 6.12 -40.87
C TYR A 751 11.73 7.56 -41.22
N ASN A 752 12.47 8.26 -40.39
CA ASN A 752 12.92 9.63 -40.63
C ASN A 752 14.43 9.78 -40.31
N LYS A 753 15.26 9.33 -41.23
CA LYS A 753 16.72 9.22 -41.05
C LYS A 753 17.43 10.55 -40.70
N LYS A 754 16.81 11.69 -41.04
CA LYS A 754 17.42 13.02 -40.86
C LYS A 754 17.04 13.71 -39.56
N LYS A 755 16.13 13.15 -38.75
CA LYS A 755 15.61 13.84 -37.56
C LYS A 755 15.73 12.95 -36.30
N VAL A 756 16.37 13.52 -35.30
CA VAL A 756 16.31 13.03 -33.93
C VAL A 756 15.08 13.67 -33.26
N GLY A 757 14.24 12.87 -32.67
CA GLY A 757 13.09 13.33 -31.89
C GLY A 757 13.42 13.40 -30.41
N ALA A 758 12.68 14.24 -29.70
CA ALA A 758 12.71 14.29 -28.24
C ALA A 758 11.28 14.32 -27.68
N TYR A 759 11.07 13.66 -26.57
CA TYR A 759 9.79 13.59 -25.89
C TYR A 759 9.97 13.70 -24.38
N LEU A 760 9.21 14.59 -23.75
CA LEU A 760 9.17 14.76 -22.30
C LEU A 760 7.75 14.49 -21.82
N SER A 761 7.59 13.73 -20.74
CA SER A 761 6.31 13.51 -20.09
C SER A 761 6.44 13.51 -18.56
N LEU A 762 5.38 13.96 -17.88
CA LEU A 762 5.22 13.91 -16.45
C LEU A 762 3.80 13.43 -16.14
N GLY A 763 3.66 12.48 -15.24
CA GLY A 763 2.37 11.91 -14.82
C GLY A 763 2.05 10.58 -15.49
N TYR A 764 0.97 9.96 -15.04
CA TYR A 764 0.48 8.70 -15.61
C TYR A 764 -0.22 8.94 -16.95
N PHE A 765 -0.14 7.95 -17.84
CA PHE A 765 -0.88 7.98 -19.10
C PHE A 765 -2.37 7.65 -18.88
N PHE A 766 -3.29 8.42 -19.49
CA PHE A 766 -4.76 8.25 -19.43
C PHE A 766 -5.48 8.74 -20.68
#